data_9ed0ff4dadbf06bcd12d6425458f1ff3
#
_entry.id   9ed0ff4dadbf06bcd12d6425458f1ff3
#
_cell.length_a   1.000
_cell.length_b   1.000
_cell.length_c   1.000
_cell.angle_alpha   90.00
_cell.angle_beta   90.00
_cell.angle_gamma   90.00
#
_symmetry.space_group_name_H-M   'P 1'
#
loop_
_entity.id
_entity.type
_entity.pdbx_description
1 polymer ?
#
loop_
_entity_poly.entity_id
_entity_poly.type
_entity_poly.pdbx_seq_one_letter_code
_entity_poly.pdbx_strand_id
1 'polypeptide(L)'
;MHRRLAYAAAGLVLAGTVVAPAAADSLSSVSVPRGPDSPGYQLRINTARLGISVSRGGEQVLRTASDAFTFDGGVATRVRSVSRDGATVVAEADSTAGRPVTLRITPRPDRFDLSWSVGGLAAGQRATHFDLATSGYWYGGGETSEGKAQPYPLSAGVVDEPEFSPASYMMQEPYFFTSKSVGLYVRTAQPMKVALAGGRADLTVTNSAEYTSTVFVESSRRAVYDDYIGEVGKPAKSDATDAEFKSPLWNSWAQYYRDIDQDKVLSWARDLKNVGVAGHTVQLDDKWESNYGNLTFDAKTFPDPKKLADDIHAMGQKFGLWTTFWVNLDSANYAYARDHGYLVHAKGNTSTPCTVTWWNGTAGIIDLGNPQARDWYTGNLRKLMADYGVDGFKFDTRFFDDRCATTGSLTPQDYQKLGADMTDAFDQQGAGIRTHWGNQHYGFVIRAVDADTSWDGLRTSLRRASAISADGYPFVETDMIGGSNSMPPPTREVLVRWAQAASLMPLMYASTSPVSTVDTTTGKTVVYPADTAKLYADAVQTHAKLAGYLKTQVQQAVADGTPIMRPVYFDFPTDHRFDTIDDEWLLGPALLAAPMITAGTARDITLPAGLWFDPHTKRIETGGRTLHNYPAPLDTSPMFVRVGAPGWTDLVRDLTR
;
A
#
# COMPACT_ATOMS: atom_id res chain seq x y z
N MET A 1 13.15 -14.53 -25.89
CA MET A 1 12.58 -15.58 -26.76
C MET A 1 11.19 -15.92 -26.23
N HIS A 2 10.18 -15.40 -26.91
CA HIS A 2 8.77 -15.52 -26.50
C HIS A 2 8.28 -16.96 -26.66
N ARG A 3 7.78 -17.55 -25.58
CA ARG A 3 6.84 -18.67 -25.67
C ARG A 3 5.47 -18.18 -25.21
N ARG A 4 4.64 -17.84 -26.17
CA ARG A 4 3.19 -17.79 -25.97
C ARG A 4 2.70 -19.23 -25.90
N LEU A 5 2.24 -19.65 -24.74
CA LEU A 5 1.46 -20.88 -24.59
C LEU A 5 -0.02 -20.54 -24.80
N ALA A 6 -0.55 -21.02 -25.90
CA ALA A 6 -1.99 -21.01 -26.14
C ALA A 6 -2.62 -22.10 -25.26
N TYR A 7 -3.53 -21.71 -24.38
CA TYR A 7 -4.36 -22.64 -23.64
C TYR A 7 -5.40 -23.25 -24.59
N ALA A 8 -5.23 -24.53 -24.91
CA ALA A 8 -6.27 -25.32 -25.54
C ALA A 8 -7.30 -25.68 -24.48
N ALA A 9 -8.53 -25.20 -24.64
CA ALA A 9 -9.68 -25.62 -23.85
C ALA A 9 -10.00 -27.09 -24.16
N ALA A 10 -9.67 -27.98 -23.22
CA ALA A 10 -10.19 -29.35 -23.24
C ALA A 10 -11.65 -29.29 -22.75
N GLY A 11 -12.55 -29.21 -23.68
CA GLY A 11 -13.99 -29.29 -23.41
C GLY A 11 -14.38 -30.71 -22.97
N LEU A 12 -14.74 -30.87 -21.72
CA LEU A 12 -15.42 -32.06 -21.22
C LEU A 12 -16.93 -31.87 -21.45
N VAL A 13 -17.45 -32.47 -22.50
CA VAL A 13 -18.90 -32.56 -22.73
C VAL A 13 -19.45 -33.64 -21.80
N LEU A 14 -20.24 -33.25 -20.81
CA LEU A 14 -21.05 -34.16 -20.01
C LEU A 14 -22.54 -33.91 -20.27
N ALA A 15 -23.20 -34.91 -20.80
CA ALA A 15 -24.63 -34.93 -21.08
C ALA A 15 -25.46 -34.83 -19.79
N GLY A 16 -26.51 -34.00 -19.81
CA GLY A 16 -27.44 -33.82 -18.71
C GLY A 16 -28.29 -35.05 -18.47
N THR A 17 -28.27 -35.57 -17.25
CA THR A 17 -29.26 -36.52 -16.72
C THR A 17 -29.85 -35.96 -15.43
N VAL A 18 -31.17 -35.99 -15.35
CA VAL A 18 -31.93 -35.69 -14.10
C VAL A 18 -31.64 -36.81 -13.10
N VAL A 19 -31.12 -36.46 -11.93
CA VAL A 19 -30.65 -37.40 -10.90
C VAL A 19 -31.43 -37.22 -9.60
N ALA A 20 -31.82 -38.35 -9.03
CA ALA A 20 -32.58 -38.55 -7.78
C ALA A 20 -31.79 -38.08 -6.52
N PRO A 21 -32.42 -37.98 -5.29
CA PRO A 21 -31.88 -37.29 -4.11
C PRO A 21 -30.51 -37.76 -3.60
N ALA A 22 -30.03 -38.94 -3.93
CA ALA A 22 -28.65 -39.37 -3.59
C ALA A 22 -27.55 -38.61 -4.34
N ALA A 23 -27.89 -37.83 -5.35
CA ALA A 23 -26.95 -37.03 -6.13
C ALA A 23 -26.73 -35.61 -5.60
N ALA A 24 -27.51 -35.13 -4.62
CA ALA A 24 -27.33 -33.81 -4.01
C ALA A 24 -26.00 -33.71 -3.24
N ASP A 25 -25.54 -34.80 -2.62
CA ASP A 25 -24.28 -34.83 -1.89
C ASP A 25 -23.05 -34.74 -2.81
N SER A 26 -23.13 -35.26 -4.02
CA SER A 26 -22.05 -35.17 -5.03
C SER A 26 -21.94 -33.79 -5.67
N LEU A 27 -23.03 -33.04 -5.74
CA LEU A 27 -23.05 -31.67 -6.30
C LEU A 27 -22.60 -30.61 -5.27
N SER A 28 -22.74 -30.90 -3.99
CA SER A 28 -22.29 -30.01 -2.91
C SER A 28 -20.78 -30.11 -2.63
N SER A 29 -20.06 -31.00 -3.32
CA SER A 29 -18.62 -31.17 -3.19
C SER A 29 -17.95 -31.02 -4.56
N VAL A 30 -16.87 -30.21 -4.61
CA VAL A 30 -16.02 -30.02 -5.79
C VAL A 30 -14.60 -30.43 -5.40
N SER A 31 -14.02 -31.37 -6.15
CA SER A 31 -12.62 -31.74 -6.01
C SER A 31 -11.85 -31.21 -7.22
N VAL A 32 -10.89 -30.35 -6.96
CA VAL A 32 -9.94 -29.86 -7.96
C VAL A 32 -8.63 -30.62 -7.76
N PRO A 33 -8.22 -31.45 -8.71
CA PRO A 33 -7.02 -32.26 -8.56
C PRO A 33 -5.77 -31.38 -8.54
N ARG A 34 -4.69 -31.89 -7.95
CA ARG A 34 -3.37 -31.29 -8.02
C ARG A 34 -2.91 -31.21 -9.49
N GLY A 35 -2.44 -30.02 -9.90
CA GLY A 35 -1.81 -29.77 -11.20
C GLY A 35 -0.29 -29.58 -11.07
N PRO A 36 0.40 -29.33 -12.20
CA PRO A 36 1.83 -29.01 -12.18
C PRO A 36 2.16 -27.78 -11.31
N ASP A 37 1.31 -26.75 -11.39
CA ASP A 37 1.50 -25.45 -10.73
C ASP A 37 0.41 -25.15 -9.69
N SER A 38 -0.37 -26.16 -9.27
CA SER A 38 -1.46 -26.01 -8.31
C SER A 38 -1.48 -27.15 -7.30
N PRO A 39 -1.65 -26.88 -6.00
CA PRO A 39 -1.73 -27.93 -4.99
C PRO A 39 -3.01 -28.77 -5.08
N GLY A 40 -4.02 -28.28 -5.81
CA GLY A 40 -5.37 -28.83 -5.80
C GLY A 40 -6.08 -28.60 -4.47
N TYR A 41 -7.41 -28.66 -4.48
CA TYR A 41 -8.21 -28.47 -3.27
C TYR A 41 -9.55 -29.17 -3.34
N GLN A 42 -10.20 -29.32 -2.19
CA GLN A 42 -11.59 -29.75 -2.07
C GLN A 42 -12.43 -28.62 -1.52
N LEU A 43 -13.53 -28.29 -2.18
CA LEU A 43 -14.50 -27.32 -1.74
C LEU A 43 -15.82 -28.06 -1.45
N ARG A 44 -16.44 -27.75 -0.30
CA ARG A 44 -17.75 -28.29 0.10
C ARG A 44 -18.69 -27.15 0.44
N ILE A 45 -19.93 -27.29 0.00
CA ILE A 45 -21.05 -26.43 0.38
C ILE A 45 -21.80 -27.13 1.51
N ASN A 46 -21.96 -26.44 2.65
CA ASN A 46 -22.81 -26.92 3.73
C ASN A 46 -24.28 -26.66 3.36
N THR A 47 -25.04 -27.72 3.19
CA THR A 47 -26.44 -27.63 2.75
C THR A 47 -27.43 -27.46 3.91
N ALA A 48 -27.07 -27.87 5.12
CA ALA A 48 -27.92 -27.67 6.32
C ALA A 48 -28.03 -26.17 6.69
N ARG A 49 -26.93 -25.44 6.47
CA ARG A 49 -26.84 -23.99 6.58
C ARG A 49 -25.85 -23.50 5.52
N LEU A 50 -26.29 -22.61 4.63
CA LEU A 50 -25.44 -22.17 3.53
C LEU A 50 -24.09 -21.67 4.05
N GLY A 51 -23.03 -22.32 3.63
CA GLY A 51 -21.65 -21.99 3.97
C GLY A 51 -20.69 -22.80 3.10
N ILE A 52 -19.42 -22.47 3.14
CA ILE A 52 -18.38 -23.19 2.41
C ILE A 52 -17.24 -23.63 3.33
N SER A 53 -16.57 -24.71 2.94
CA SER A 53 -15.29 -25.10 3.50
C SER A 53 -14.34 -25.54 2.40
N VAL A 54 -13.07 -25.20 2.57
CA VAL A 54 -11.97 -25.50 1.63
C VAL A 54 -10.92 -26.30 2.37
N SER A 55 -10.51 -27.42 1.79
CA SER A 55 -9.42 -28.26 2.29
C SER A 55 -8.35 -28.44 1.23
N ARG A 56 -7.08 -28.41 1.63
CA ARG A 56 -5.91 -28.64 0.80
C ARG A 56 -5.02 -29.68 1.49
N GLY A 57 -4.62 -30.73 0.75
CA GLY A 57 -3.80 -31.81 1.33
C GLY A 57 -4.45 -32.53 2.53
N GLY A 58 -5.78 -32.52 2.66
CA GLY A 58 -6.51 -33.09 3.79
C GLY A 58 -6.71 -32.12 4.98
N GLU A 59 -6.02 -30.98 5.01
CA GLU A 59 -6.20 -29.94 6.03
C GLU A 59 -7.28 -28.95 5.60
N GLN A 60 -8.17 -28.54 6.52
CA GLN A 60 -9.12 -27.47 6.29
C GLN A 60 -8.38 -26.12 6.40
N VAL A 61 -8.34 -25.35 5.30
CA VAL A 61 -7.59 -24.09 5.20
C VAL A 61 -8.46 -22.85 5.20
N LEU A 62 -9.76 -23.00 4.91
CA LEU A 62 -10.74 -21.93 4.98
C LEU A 62 -12.12 -22.52 5.31
N ARG A 63 -12.89 -21.82 6.13
CA ARG A 63 -14.29 -22.12 6.39
C ARG A 63 -15.04 -20.83 6.67
N THR A 64 -16.28 -20.73 6.17
CA THR A 64 -17.18 -19.66 6.60
C THR A 64 -17.72 -19.91 7.99
N ALA A 65 -18.07 -18.85 8.70
CA ALA A 65 -18.76 -18.91 9.98
C ALA A 65 -20.17 -19.53 9.84
N SER A 66 -20.84 -19.75 10.94
CA SER A 66 -22.19 -20.36 10.95
C SER A 66 -23.27 -19.49 10.30
N ASP A 67 -23.07 -18.18 10.27
CA ASP A 67 -23.88 -17.15 9.61
C ASP A 67 -23.16 -16.60 8.38
N ALA A 68 -22.65 -17.46 7.55
CA ALA A 68 -21.71 -17.22 6.46
C ALA A 68 -22.01 -16.01 5.57
N PHE A 69 -23.28 -15.78 5.26
CA PHE A 69 -23.73 -14.77 4.28
C PHE A 69 -24.87 -13.96 4.89
N THR A 70 -24.58 -12.70 5.20
CA THR A 70 -25.57 -11.78 5.78
C THR A 70 -25.78 -10.57 4.86
N PHE A 71 -26.99 -10.01 4.94
CA PHE A 71 -27.41 -8.85 4.16
C PHE A 71 -28.39 -8.01 4.97
N ASP A 72 -28.76 -6.83 4.48
CA ASP A 72 -29.71 -5.97 5.16
C ASP A 72 -31.00 -6.73 5.51
N GLY A 73 -31.22 -6.92 6.79
CA GLY A 73 -32.42 -7.57 7.36
C GLY A 73 -32.43 -9.08 7.31
N GLY A 74 -31.33 -9.76 6.91
CA GLY A 74 -31.37 -11.22 6.86
C GLY A 74 -30.05 -11.96 6.82
N VAL A 75 -30.15 -13.27 7.04
CA VAL A 75 -29.05 -14.25 6.99
C VAL A 75 -29.47 -15.40 6.11
N ALA A 76 -28.56 -15.88 5.24
CA ALA A 76 -28.78 -17.11 4.49
C ALA A 76 -28.88 -18.32 5.43
N THR A 77 -29.81 -19.21 5.14
CA THR A 77 -30.11 -20.38 5.98
C THR A 77 -29.93 -21.68 5.21
N ARG A 78 -30.95 -22.54 5.18
CA ARG A 78 -30.87 -23.85 4.54
C ARG A 78 -30.81 -23.78 3.03
N VAL A 79 -29.94 -24.58 2.43
CA VAL A 79 -29.89 -24.78 0.97
C VAL A 79 -31.10 -25.58 0.49
N ARG A 80 -31.80 -25.08 -0.51
CA ARG A 80 -32.95 -25.72 -1.15
C ARG A 80 -32.53 -26.65 -2.29
N SER A 81 -31.55 -26.18 -3.08
CA SER A 81 -31.05 -26.91 -4.23
C SER A 81 -29.60 -26.59 -4.49
N VAL A 82 -28.89 -27.56 -5.05
CA VAL A 82 -27.56 -27.38 -5.64
C VAL A 82 -27.63 -27.90 -7.07
N SER A 83 -27.15 -27.10 -8.01
CA SER A 83 -27.13 -27.44 -9.43
C SER A 83 -25.78 -27.04 -10.06
N ARG A 84 -25.58 -27.39 -11.33
CA ARG A 84 -24.44 -26.94 -12.11
C ARG A 84 -24.90 -26.14 -13.32
N ASP A 85 -24.18 -25.06 -13.61
CA ASP A 85 -24.29 -24.25 -14.79
C ASP A 85 -22.89 -24.19 -15.44
N GLY A 86 -22.64 -25.12 -16.37
CA GLY A 86 -21.29 -25.35 -16.86
C GLY A 86 -20.34 -25.83 -15.78
N ALA A 87 -19.23 -25.10 -15.58
CA ALA A 87 -18.27 -25.34 -14.50
C ALA A 87 -18.75 -24.79 -13.15
N THR A 88 -19.71 -23.86 -13.14
CA THR A 88 -20.18 -23.16 -11.94
C THR A 88 -21.14 -24.04 -11.14
N VAL A 89 -20.91 -24.15 -9.84
CA VAL A 89 -21.87 -24.72 -8.88
C VAL A 89 -22.76 -23.59 -8.40
N VAL A 90 -24.08 -23.82 -8.44
CA VAL A 90 -25.10 -22.86 -8.00
C VAL A 90 -25.88 -23.46 -6.86
N ALA A 91 -25.90 -22.77 -5.72
CA ALA A 91 -26.71 -23.16 -4.55
C ALA A 91 -27.78 -22.10 -4.30
N GLU A 92 -29.03 -22.56 -4.23
CA GLU A 92 -30.18 -21.73 -3.84
C GLU A 92 -30.53 -22.01 -2.40
N ALA A 93 -30.66 -20.96 -1.59
CA ALA A 93 -30.94 -21.08 -0.17
C ALA A 93 -32.10 -20.19 0.29
N ASP A 94 -32.69 -20.54 1.43
CA ASP A 94 -33.59 -19.69 2.15
C ASP A 94 -32.82 -18.61 2.94
N SER A 95 -33.54 -17.61 3.44
CA SER A 95 -33.02 -16.64 4.39
C SER A 95 -34.06 -16.35 5.49
N THR A 96 -33.57 -15.80 6.60
CA THR A 96 -34.44 -15.33 7.70
C THR A 96 -35.40 -14.22 7.27
N ALA A 97 -35.10 -13.51 6.21
CA ALA A 97 -35.95 -12.45 5.63
C ALA A 97 -36.95 -12.98 4.60
N GLY A 98 -37.04 -14.29 4.37
CA GLY A 98 -37.93 -14.89 3.37
C GLY A 98 -37.52 -14.64 1.90
N ARG A 99 -36.33 -14.08 1.66
CA ARG A 99 -35.77 -13.83 0.34
C ARG A 99 -34.86 -14.98 -0.07
N PRO A 100 -34.87 -15.41 -1.35
CA PRO A 100 -33.93 -16.41 -1.83
C PRO A 100 -32.51 -15.82 -1.90
N VAL A 101 -31.52 -16.63 -1.52
CA VAL A 101 -30.09 -16.33 -1.65
C VAL A 101 -29.50 -17.28 -2.67
N THR A 102 -28.82 -16.74 -3.67
CA THR A 102 -28.12 -17.51 -4.69
C THR A 102 -26.61 -17.39 -4.49
N LEU A 103 -25.94 -18.51 -4.23
CA LEU A 103 -24.47 -18.62 -4.19
C LEU A 103 -23.97 -19.27 -5.47
N ARG A 104 -22.98 -18.68 -6.10
CA ARG A 104 -22.30 -19.21 -7.29
C ARG A 104 -20.82 -19.42 -7.00
N ILE A 105 -20.27 -20.57 -7.35
CA ILE A 105 -18.86 -20.89 -7.19
C ILE A 105 -18.35 -21.48 -8.52
N THR A 106 -17.34 -20.82 -9.10
CA THR A 106 -16.69 -21.30 -10.32
C THR A 106 -15.27 -21.76 -9.99
N PRO A 107 -15.03 -23.09 -9.83
CA PRO A 107 -13.72 -23.61 -9.49
C PRO A 107 -12.73 -23.51 -10.65
N ARG A 108 -11.48 -23.28 -10.33
CA ARG A 108 -10.30 -23.29 -11.21
C ARG A 108 -9.17 -24.09 -10.53
N PRO A 109 -8.04 -24.38 -11.17
CA PRO A 109 -6.98 -25.21 -10.58
C PRO A 109 -6.39 -24.67 -9.26
N ASP A 110 -6.21 -23.38 -9.14
CA ASP A 110 -5.50 -22.64 -8.10
C ASP A 110 -6.41 -21.72 -7.25
N ARG A 111 -7.66 -21.55 -7.68
CA ARG A 111 -8.62 -20.61 -7.09
C ARG A 111 -10.07 -20.97 -7.43
N PHE A 112 -10.98 -20.22 -6.87
CA PHE A 112 -12.38 -20.21 -7.30
C PHE A 112 -12.96 -18.80 -7.24
N ASP A 113 -13.82 -18.49 -8.18
CA ASP A 113 -14.64 -17.28 -8.10
C ASP A 113 -15.89 -17.59 -7.27
N LEU A 114 -16.19 -16.70 -6.31
CA LEU A 114 -17.36 -16.77 -5.44
C LEU A 114 -18.18 -15.51 -5.63
N SER A 115 -19.48 -15.67 -5.91
CA SER A 115 -20.43 -14.58 -5.84
C SER A 115 -21.72 -15.01 -5.17
N TRP A 116 -22.39 -14.07 -4.51
CA TRP A 116 -23.72 -14.32 -3.96
C TRP A 116 -24.60 -13.08 -3.98
N SER A 117 -25.88 -13.29 -4.17
CA SER A 117 -26.89 -12.23 -4.28
C SER A 117 -28.18 -12.61 -3.55
N VAL A 118 -29.06 -11.62 -3.37
CA VAL A 118 -30.35 -11.79 -2.69
C VAL A 118 -31.48 -11.39 -3.63
N GLY A 119 -32.39 -12.31 -3.89
CA GLY A 119 -33.52 -12.07 -4.79
C GLY A 119 -34.41 -10.93 -4.32
N GLY A 120 -34.70 -10.00 -5.25
CA GLY A 120 -35.53 -8.83 -4.98
C GLY A 120 -34.89 -7.75 -4.09
N LEU A 121 -33.57 -7.75 -3.93
CA LEU A 121 -32.82 -6.73 -3.20
C LEU A 121 -31.75 -6.14 -4.13
N ALA A 122 -31.98 -4.90 -4.62
CA ALA A 122 -31.15 -4.29 -5.65
C ALA A 122 -29.78 -3.87 -5.12
N ALA A 123 -29.73 -3.16 -4.01
CA ALA A 123 -28.47 -2.71 -3.38
C ALA A 123 -28.61 -2.76 -1.85
N GLY A 124 -27.47 -2.83 -1.15
CA GLY A 124 -27.41 -2.85 0.30
C GLY A 124 -26.11 -3.48 0.80
N GLN A 125 -26.06 -3.82 2.07
CA GLN A 125 -24.91 -4.52 2.65
C GLN A 125 -24.91 -5.99 2.24
N ARG A 126 -23.71 -6.50 1.94
CA ARG A 126 -23.44 -7.92 1.65
C ARG A 126 -22.19 -8.32 2.41
N ALA A 127 -22.34 -9.15 3.43
CA ALA A 127 -21.20 -9.58 4.23
C ALA A 127 -20.96 -11.08 4.09
N THR A 128 -19.70 -11.44 3.91
CA THR A 128 -19.22 -12.83 4.00
C THR A 128 -18.36 -12.97 5.25
N HIS A 129 -18.67 -13.97 6.06
CA HIS A 129 -18.04 -14.20 7.37
C HIS A 129 -17.20 -15.47 7.34
N PHE A 130 -15.92 -15.37 7.72
CA PHE A 130 -14.98 -16.49 7.78
C PHE A 130 -14.60 -16.81 9.22
N ASP A 131 -14.31 -18.07 9.48
CA ASP A 131 -13.85 -18.57 10.79
C ASP A 131 -12.33 -18.42 10.90
N LEU A 132 -11.84 -17.58 11.81
CA LEU A 132 -10.42 -17.34 12.05
C LEU A 132 -9.70 -18.58 12.61
N ALA A 133 -10.37 -19.42 13.41
CA ALA A 133 -9.74 -20.62 13.97
C ALA A 133 -9.31 -21.61 12.88
N THR A 134 -9.99 -21.60 11.72
CA THR A 134 -9.65 -22.45 10.58
C THR A 134 -8.60 -21.81 9.68
N SER A 135 -8.69 -20.50 9.41
CA SER A 135 -7.85 -19.82 8.43
C SER A 135 -6.50 -19.34 8.96
N GLY A 136 -6.32 -19.32 10.29
CA GLY A 136 -5.10 -18.83 10.94
C GLY A 136 -4.99 -17.30 10.90
N TYR A 137 -3.76 -16.80 10.86
CA TYR A 137 -3.50 -15.36 10.80
C TYR A 137 -3.91 -14.77 9.44
N TRP A 138 -4.42 -13.56 9.46
CA TRP A 138 -4.81 -12.78 8.29
C TRP A 138 -3.86 -11.60 8.06
N TYR A 139 -3.57 -11.30 6.82
CA TYR A 139 -2.68 -10.25 6.34
C TYR A 139 -3.32 -9.50 5.17
N GLY A 140 -2.71 -8.41 4.72
CA GLY A 140 -3.16 -7.65 3.55
C GLY A 140 -4.06 -6.47 3.90
N GLY A 141 -4.78 -5.95 2.92
CA GLY A 141 -5.61 -4.77 3.06
C GLY A 141 -4.85 -3.45 2.98
N GLY A 142 -3.52 -3.48 2.92
CA GLY A 142 -2.68 -2.28 2.88
C GLY A 142 -2.65 -1.53 4.21
N GLU A 143 -2.77 -0.23 4.13
CA GLU A 143 -2.83 0.63 5.33
C GLU A 143 -4.21 0.57 5.97
N THR A 144 -4.23 0.52 7.30
CA THR A 144 -5.44 0.62 8.11
C THR A 144 -5.46 1.91 8.92
N SER A 145 -6.57 2.26 9.58
CA SER A 145 -6.84 3.60 10.11
C SER A 145 -5.77 4.14 11.06
N GLU A 146 -5.68 5.46 11.13
CA GLU A 146 -4.76 6.16 12.02
C GLU A 146 -5.08 5.91 13.50
N GLY A 147 -4.00 5.87 14.32
CA GLY A 147 -4.09 5.87 15.78
C GLY A 147 -4.56 4.57 16.41
N LYS A 148 -4.94 3.56 15.63
CA LYS A 148 -5.17 2.21 16.14
C LYS A 148 -3.92 1.37 16.00
N ALA A 149 -3.62 0.56 17.01
CA ALA A 149 -2.59 -0.45 16.90
C ALA A 149 -2.91 -1.33 15.68
N GLN A 150 -1.99 -1.34 14.73
CA GLN A 150 -2.12 -2.10 13.50
C GLN A 150 -1.55 -3.47 13.74
N PRO A 151 -2.36 -4.51 13.96
CA PRO A 151 -1.79 -5.84 14.01
C PRO A 151 -1.30 -6.21 12.61
N TYR A 152 -0.05 -6.61 12.56
CA TYR A 152 0.53 -7.32 11.45
C TYR A 152 1.15 -8.59 12.00
N PRO A 153 0.53 -9.70 11.82
CA PRO A 153 -0.68 -10.00 11.03
C PRO A 153 -1.97 -9.43 11.65
N LEU A 154 -2.95 -9.15 10.79
CA LEU A 154 -4.24 -8.56 11.19
C LEU A 154 -4.99 -9.38 12.25
N SER A 155 -4.88 -10.70 12.19
CA SER A 155 -5.54 -11.62 13.12
C SER A 155 -4.85 -11.71 14.50
N ALA A 156 -3.70 -11.10 14.69
CA ALA A 156 -3.05 -11.04 16.01
C ALA A 156 -3.71 -10.02 16.95
N GLY A 157 -4.70 -9.26 16.45
CA GLY A 157 -5.46 -8.29 17.22
C GLY A 157 -6.83 -8.02 16.61
N VAL A 158 -7.55 -7.05 17.16
CA VAL A 158 -8.82 -6.60 16.64
C VAL A 158 -8.55 -5.50 15.62
N VAL A 159 -8.98 -5.72 14.38
CA VAL A 159 -9.07 -4.68 13.36
C VAL A 159 -10.54 -4.44 13.10
N ASP A 160 -11.00 -3.26 13.43
CA ASP A 160 -12.35 -2.78 13.15
C ASP A 160 -12.19 -1.49 12.33
N GLU A 161 -11.97 -1.68 11.03
CA GLU A 161 -11.90 -0.57 10.10
C GLU A 161 -13.30 -0.21 9.64
N PRO A 162 -13.74 1.02 9.90
CA PRO A 162 -15.08 1.44 9.54
C PRO A 162 -15.28 1.39 8.03
N GLU A 163 -14.21 1.62 7.25
CA GLU A 163 -14.33 1.67 5.80
C GLU A 163 -13.00 1.47 5.08
N PHE A 164 -12.93 0.43 4.26
CA PHE A 164 -11.97 0.32 3.16
C PHE A 164 -12.60 0.95 1.93
N SER A 165 -11.94 1.91 1.31
CA SER A 165 -12.56 2.69 0.25
C SER A 165 -11.56 3.15 -0.80
N PRO A 166 -11.92 3.11 -2.09
CA PRO A 166 -11.15 3.81 -3.11
C PRO A 166 -11.13 5.33 -2.92
N ALA A 167 -11.97 5.86 -2.02
CA ALA A 167 -11.95 7.27 -1.61
C ALA A 167 -11.06 7.56 -0.39
N SER A 168 -10.43 6.54 0.21
CA SER A 168 -9.52 6.69 1.35
C SER A 168 -8.30 7.54 0.97
N TYR A 169 -7.70 8.20 1.95
CA TYR A 169 -6.36 8.82 1.81
C TYR A 169 -5.23 7.85 2.17
N MET A 170 -5.57 6.64 2.59
CA MET A 170 -4.63 5.55 2.86
C MET A 170 -4.53 4.61 1.66
N MET A 171 -3.39 3.97 1.50
CA MET A 171 -3.20 2.89 0.54
C MET A 171 -3.93 1.65 1.03
N GLN A 172 -5.08 1.37 0.45
CA GLN A 172 -5.91 0.23 0.79
C GLN A 172 -6.21 -0.61 -0.44
N GLU A 173 -6.22 -1.93 -0.26
CA GLU A 173 -6.61 -2.89 -1.29
C GLU A 173 -7.61 -3.89 -0.71
N PRO A 174 -8.65 -4.27 -1.44
CA PRO A 174 -9.62 -5.26 -0.98
C PRO A 174 -9.07 -6.69 -1.12
N TYR A 175 -7.79 -6.88 -0.77
CA TYR A 175 -7.04 -8.12 -0.86
C TYR A 175 -6.51 -8.53 0.50
N PHE A 176 -6.81 -9.76 0.89
CA PHE A 176 -6.38 -10.37 2.15
C PHE A 176 -5.79 -11.74 1.86
N PHE A 177 -4.85 -12.19 2.68
CA PHE A 177 -4.33 -13.55 2.59
C PHE A 177 -4.06 -14.11 3.99
N THR A 178 -3.92 -15.44 4.09
CA THR A 178 -3.85 -16.11 5.39
C THR A 178 -2.55 -16.89 5.56
N SER A 179 -2.19 -17.19 6.82
CA SER A 179 -1.05 -18.08 7.12
C SER A 179 -1.26 -19.51 6.59
N LYS A 180 -2.49 -19.86 6.22
CA LYS A 180 -2.83 -21.13 5.56
C LYS A 180 -2.74 -21.05 4.03
N SER A 181 -2.12 -19.99 3.48
CA SER A 181 -1.94 -19.79 2.04
C SER A 181 -3.26 -19.82 1.25
N VAL A 182 -4.24 -19.10 1.78
CA VAL A 182 -5.49 -18.77 1.08
C VAL A 182 -5.53 -17.27 0.90
N GLY A 183 -5.82 -16.80 -0.32
CA GLY A 183 -6.01 -15.39 -0.64
C GLY A 183 -7.48 -15.08 -0.90
N LEU A 184 -7.91 -13.88 -0.56
CA LEU A 184 -9.26 -13.38 -0.81
C LEU A 184 -9.15 -11.98 -1.44
N TYR A 185 -9.51 -11.86 -2.69
CA TYR A 185 -9.63 -10.58 -3.38
C TYR A 185 -11.11 -10.26 -3.57
N VAL A 186 -11.61 -9.25 -2.84
CA VAL A 186 -13.02 -8.80 -2.95
C VAL A 186 -13.12 -7.84 -4.13
N ARG A 187 -13.82 -8.26 -5.18
CA ARG A 187 -14.00 -7.46 -6.41
C ARG A 187 -15.13 -6.46 -6.20
N THR A 188 -14.77 -5.27 -5.76
CA THR A 188 -15.73 -4.20 -5.52
C THR A 188 -15.18 -2.83 -5.90
N ALA A 189 -16.03 -1.98 -6.47
CA ALA A 189 -15.77 -0.54 -6.62
C ALA A 189 -16.45 0.27 -5.50
N GLN A 190 -17.15 -0.42 -4.59
CA GLN A 190 -17.85 0.18 -3.47
C GLN A 190 -17.02 0.10 -2.20
N PRO A 191 -17.21 1.00 -1.24
CA PRO A 191 -16.63 0.89 0.07
C PRO A 191 -17.00 -0.42 0.75
N MET A 192 -16.11 -0.94 1.60
CA MET A 192 -16.34 -2.13 2.40
C MET A 192 -15.90 -1.91 3.85
N LYS A 193 -16.48 -2.70 4.76
CA LYS A 193 -16.06 -2.79 6.15
C LYS A 193 -15.32 -4.10 6.37
N VAL A 194 -14.27 -4.04 7.16
CA VAL A 194 -13.47 -5.20 7.55
C VAL A 194 -13.38 -5.24 9.05
N ALA A 195 -13.79 -6.36 9.65
CA ALA A 195 -13.67 -6.58 11.09
C ALA A 195 -13.09 -7.97 11.37
N LEU A 196 -12.05 -8.02 12.20
CA LEU A 196 -11.46 -9.25 12.70
C LEU A 196 -11.64 -9.30 14.21
N ALA A 197 -12.76 -9.86 14.66
CA ALA A 197 -13.13 -9.91 16.07
C ALA A 197 -13.95 -11.16 16.40
N GLY A 198 -13.94 -11.58 17.65
CA GLY A 198 -14.81 -12.68 18.11
C GLY A 198 -14.58 -14.02 17.40
N GLY A 199 -13.36 -14.26 16.90
CA GLY A 199 -13.03 -15.48 16.15
C GLY A 199 -13.50 -15.47 14.69
N ARG A 200 -13.90 -14.32 14.15
CA ARG A 200 -14.39 -14.16 12.77
C ARG A 200 -13.61 -13.09 12.01
N ALA A 201 -13.57 -13.24 10.70
CA ALA A 201 -13.25 -12.18 9.74
C ALA A 201 -14.52 -11.84 8.95
N ASP A 202 -14.99 -10.63 9.08
CA ASP A 202 -16.20 -10.12 8.45
C ASP A 202 -15.81 -9.16 7.33
N LEU A 203 -16.15 -9.53 6.08
CA LEU A 203 -15.91 -8.71 4.89
C LEU A 203 -17.28 -8.23 4.36
N THR A 204 -17.60 -6.97 4.57
CA THR A 204 -18.90 -6.38 4.24
C THR A 204 -18.77 -5.35 3.14
N VAL A 205 -19.26 -5.62 1.94
CA VAL A 205 -19.40 -4.64 0.86
C VAL A 205 -20.68 -3.85 1.09
N THR A 206 -20.59 -2.53 1.01
CA THR A 206 -21.72 -1.62 1.19
C THR A 206 -22.34 -1.23 -0.17
N ASN A 207 -23.61 -0.90 -0.17
CA ASN A 207 -24.34 -0.39 -1.36
C ASN A 207 -24.15 -1.26 -2.63
N SER A 208 -24.14 -2.59 -2.48
CA SER A 208 -23.94 -3.53 -3.59
C SER A 208 -25.13 -4.46 -3.81
N ALA A 209 -25.37 -4.82 -5.06
CA ALA A 209 -26.37 -5.83 -5.43
C ALA A 209 -25.89 -7.25 -5.11
N GLU A 210 -24.60 -7.50 -5.18
CA GLU A 210 -23.97 -8.80 -4.91
C GLU A 210 -22.62 -8.64 -4.20
N TYR A 211 -22.16 -9.70 -3.58
CA TYR A 211 -20.78 -9.85 -3.10
C TYR A 211 -20.03 -10.72 -4.11
N THR A 212 -18.87 -10.28 -4.53
CA THR A 212 -18.03 -11.04 -5.47
C THR A 212 -16.59 -11.07 -4.97
N SER A 213 -15.96 -12.24 -5.00
CA SER A 213 -14.54 -12.40 -4.65
C SER A 213 -13.87 -13.51 -5.46
N THR A 214 -12.57 -13.39 -5.65
CA THR A 214 -11.69 -14.51 -6.03
C THR A 214 -11.03 -15.04 -4.76
N VAL A 215 -11.07 -16.34 -4.57
CA VAL A 215 -10.43 -17.05 -3.47
C VAL A 215 -9.31 -17.92 -4.03
N PHE A 216 -8.07 -17.52 -3.78
CA PHE A 216 -6.86 -18.26 -4.16
C PHE A 216 -6.58 -19.37 -3.16
N VAL A 217 -6.19 -20.54 -3.60
CA VAL A 217 -5.90 -21.70 -2.74
C VAL A 217 -4.56 -22.29 -3.15
N GLU A 218 -3.49 -21.83 -2.49
CA GLU A 218 -2.13 -22.08 -2.93
C GLU A 218 -1.25 -22.79 -1.89
N SER A 219 -0.07 -23.27 -2.34
CA SER A 219 0.89 -24.00 -1.50
C SER A 219 1.68 -23.09 -0.55
N SER A 220 1.78 -21.80 -0.86
CA SER A 220 2.49 -20.79 -0.06
C SER A 220 1.85 -19.42 -0.17
N ARG A 221 2.13 -18.54 0.79
CA ARG A 221 1.69 -17.13 0.74
C ARG A 221 2.29 -16.39 -0.46
N ARG A 222 3.49 -16.76 -0.87
CA ARG A 222 4.12 -16.20 -2.06
C ARG A 222 3.35 -16.60 -3.34
N ALA A 223 2.93 -17.85 -3.49
CA ALA A 223 2.13 -18.27 -4.63
C ALA A 223 0.76 -17.58 -4.67
N VAL A 224 0.13 -17.38 -3.49
CA VAL A 224 -1.10 -16.56 -3.38
C VAL A 224 -0.88 -15.13 -3.90
N TYR A 225 0.25 -14.52 -3.52
CA TYR A 225 0.61 -13.19 -4.00
C TYR A 225 0.84 -13.17 -5.51
N ASP A 226 1.58 -14.15 -6.05
CA ASP A 226 1.87 -14.22 -7.48
C ASP A 226 0.58 -14.38 -8.31
N ASP A 227 -0.39 -15.16 -7.84
CA ASP A 227 -1.71 -15.30 -8.47
C ASP A 227 -2.53 -14.00 -8.38
N TYR A 228 -2.51 -13.31 -7.24
CA TYR A 228 -3.16 -12.02 -7.08
C TYR A 228 -2.58 -10.97 -8.04
N ILE A 229 -1.25 -10.88 -8.15
CA ILE A 229 -0.58 -10.00 -9.11
C ILE A 229 -0.92 -10.37 -10.56
N GLY A 230 -1.08 -11.66 -10.85
CA GLY A 230 -1.58 -12.13 -12.15
C GLY A 230 -2.99 -11.63 -12.47
N GLU A 231 -3.81 -11.36 -11.45
CA GLU A 231 -5.18 -10.86 -11.58
C GLU A 231 -5.24 -9.33 -11.72
N VAL A 232 -4.54 -8.59 -10.85
CA VAL A 232 -4.61 -7.12 -10.79
C VAL A 232 -3.56 -6.42 -11.63
N GLY A 233 -2.51 -7.12 -12.02
CA GLY A 233 -1.39 -6.57 -12.75
C GLY A 233 -0.19 -6.23 -11.87
N LYS A 234 0.89 -5.83 -12.52
CA LYS A 234 2.17 -5.47 -11.93
C LYS A 234 2.67 -4.17 -12.51
N PRO A 235 3.64 -3.47 -11.87
CA PRO A 235 4.21 -2.27 -12.45
C PRO A 235 4.73 -2.50 -13.87
N ALA A 236 4.34 -1.63 -14.80
CA ALA A 236 4.82 -1.66 -16.18
C ALA A 236 6.22 -1.01 -16.32
N LYS A 237 6.57 -0.14 -15.38
CA LYS A 237 7.83 0.62 -15.27
C LYS A 237 8.12 0.90 -13.80
N SER A 238 9.27 1.50 -13.50
CA SER A 238 9.51 2.20 -12.24
C SER A 238 9.63 3.69 -12.54
N ASP A 239 8.94 4.52 -11.80
CA ASP A 239 9.10 5.97 -11.86
C ASP A 239 10.31 6.42 -11.03
N ALA A 240 10.72 5.62 -10.04
CA ALA A 240 11.92 5.88 -9.27
C ALA A 240 13.19 5.75 -10.14
N THR A 241 14.05 6.74 -10.04
CA THR A 241 15.30 6.84 -10.80
C THR A 241 16.48 6.22 -10.05
N ASP A 242 17.61 6.01 -10.75
CA ASP A 242 18.87 5.56 -10.13
C ASP A 242 19.35 6.49 -8.97
N ALA A 243 18.98 7.76 -8.98
CA ALA A 243 19.32 8.72 -7.93
C ALA A 243 18.51 8.49 -6.65
N GLU A 244 17.24 8.11 -6.80
CA GLU A 244 16.31 7.83 -5.70
C GLU A 244 16.71 6.57 -4.93
N PHE A 245 17.29 5.59 -5.61
CA PHE A 245 17.87 4.39 -4.97
C PHE A 245 19.24 4.65 -4.31
N LYS A 246 19.78 5.87 -4.34
CA LYS A 246 21.08 6.22 -3.74
C LYS A 246 21.00 7.19 -2.60
N SER A 247 19.95 8.01 -2.56
CA SER A 247 19.87 9.13 -1.62
C SER A 247 18.42 9.51 -1.36
N PRO A 248 18.12 10.12 -0.20
CA PRO A 248 16.75 10.48 0.13
C PRO A 248 16.18 11.59 -0.75
N LEU A 249 14.86 11.64 -0.88
CA LEU A 249 14.13 12.86 -1.16
C LEU A 249 14.02 13.67 0.12
N TRP A 250 14.28 14.98 0.07
CA TRP A 250 14.09 15.91 1.18
C TRP A 250 12.87 16.79 0.96
N ASN A 251 11.87 16.63 1.82
CA ASN A 251 10.62 17.40 1.82
C ASN A 251 10.61 18.42 2.96
N SER A 252 10.08 19.62 2.73
CA SER A 252 10.14 20.70 3.72
C SER A 252 9.12 20.58 4.87
N TRP A 253 8.16 19.64 4.81
CA TRP A 253 7.02 19.57 5.73
C TRP A 253 7.38 19.42 7.20
N ALA A 254 8.01 18.34 7.60
CA ALA A 254 8.36 18.11 8.99
C ALA A 254 9.47 19.08 9.49
N GLN A 255 10.23 19.68 8.56
CA GLN A 255 11.25 20.65 8.91
C GLN A 255 10.66 22.00 9.31
N TYR A 256 9.69 22.50 8.56
CA TYR A 256 9.19 23.87 8.67
C TYR A 256 7.68 24.01 8.76
N TYR A 257 6.93 22.93 8.50
CA TYR A 257 5.49 22.97 8.35
C TYR A 257 5.10 23.99 7.27
N ARG A 258 4.31 25.01 7.58
CA ARG A 258 3.91 26.07 6.64
C ARG A 258 4.81 27.31 6.68
N ASP A 259 5.79 27.36 7.57
CA ASP A 259 6.68 28.51 7.74
C ASP A 259 7.92 28.37 6.84
N ILE A 260 7.67 28.34 5.52
CA ILE A 260 8.70 28.21 4.48
C ILE A 260 8.86 29.51 3.71
N ASP A 261 10.10 29.80 3.34
CA ASP A 261 10.49 30.87 2.42
C ASP A 261 11.76 30.46 1.64
N GLN A 262 12.07 31.23 0.60
CA GLN A 262 13.17 30.95 -0.31
C GLN A 262 14.51 30.81 0.41
N ASP A 263 14.80 31.70 1.38
CA ASP A 263 16.09 31.73 2.07
C ASP A 263 16.23 30.56 3.06
N LYS A 264 15.14 30.21 3.79
CA LYS A 264 15.10 29.04 4.66
C LYS A 264 15.37 27.74 3.90
N VAL A 265 14.65 27.55 2.78
CA VAL A 265 14.81 26.35 1.95
C VAL A 265 16.21 26.24 1.40
N LEU A 266 16.77 27.33 0.88
CA LEU A 266 18.10 27.33 0.31
C LEU A 266 19.20 27.11 1.36
N SER A 267 19.05 27.71 2.55
CA SER A 267 19.96 27.46 3.69
C SER A 267 19.91 26.01 4.11
N TRP A 268 18.70 25.45 4.28
CA TRP A 268 18.49 24.07 4.66
C TRP A 268 19.12 23.08 3.65
N ALA A 269 18.91 23.28 2.34
CA ALA A 269 19.50 22.44 1.31
C ALA A 269 21.04 22.48 1.36
N ARG A 270 21.64 23.66 1.62
CA ARG A 270 23.09 23.82 1.79
C ARG A 270 23.59 23.11 3.06
N ASP A 271 22.87 23.23 4.17
CA ASP A 271 23.24 22.57 5.43
C ASP A 271 23.22 21.04 5.29
N LEU A 272 22.20 20.49 4.66
CA LEU A 272 22.14 19.05 4.34
C LEU A 272 23.33 18.59 3.50
N LYS A 273 23.72 19.39 2.51
CA LYS A 273 24.90 19.12 1.67
C LYS A 273 26.19 19.18 2.48
N ASN A 274 26.33 20.19 3.35
CA ASN A 274 27.53 20.40 4.17
C ASN A 274 27.77 19.25 5.15
N VAL A 275 26.71 18.62 5.67
CA VAL A 275 26.82 17.49 6.59
C VAL A 275 26.78 16.12 5.88
N GLY A 276 26.77 16.10 4.55
CA GLY A 276 26.89 14.86 3.75
C GLY A 276 25.60 14.04 3.64
N VAL A 277 24.44 14.66 3.85
CA VAL A 277 23.12 13.98 3.75
C VAL A 277 22.25 14.55 2.62
N ALA A 278 22.84 15.28 1.68
CA ALA A 278 22.09 15.77 0.53
C ALA A 278 21.38 14.64 -0.20
N GLY A 279 20.13 14.89 -0.56
CA GLY A 279 19.31 13.96 -1.34
C GLY A 279 19.40 14.21 -2.84
N HIS A 280 18.61 13.45 -3.59
CA HIS A 280 18.45 13.66 -5.04
C HIS A 280 17.47 14.81 -5.36
N THR A 281 16.56 15.14 -4.46
CA THR A 281 15.48 16.14 -4.64
C THR A 281 15.32 16.99 -3.38
N VAL A 282 15.10 18.28 -3.56
CA VAL A 282 14.55 19.20 -2.56
C VAL A 282 13.13 19.54 -2.97
N GLN A 283 12.16 19.21 -2.12
CA GLN A 283 10.74 19.36 -2.40
C GLN A 283 10.10 20.35 -1.43
N LEU A 284 9.49 21.41 -1.99
CA LEU A 284 8.65 22.29 -1.21
C LEU A 284 7.29 21.62 -0.97
N ASP A 285 6.97 21.41 0.28
CA ASP A 285 5.64 20.96 0.67
C ASP A 285 4.68 22.15 0.72
N ASP A 286 3.59 21.97 1.35
CA ASP A 286 2.53 22.93 1.56
C ASP A 286 3.04 24.36 1.91
N LYS A 287 2.32 25.34 1.37
CA LYS A 287 2.44 26.80 1.53
C LYS A 287 3.53 27.50 0.71
N TRP A 288 3.96 26.91 -0.41
CA TRP A 288 4.72 27.66 -1.41
C TRP A 288 3.83 28.61 -2.22
N GLU A 289 2.51 28.33 -2.31
CA GLU A 289 1.48 29.17 -2.92
C GLU A 289 0.94 30.22 -1.93
N SER A 290 0.52 31.37 -2.44
CA SER A 290 -0.20 32.36 -1.64
C SER A 290 -1.53 31.81 -1.09
N ASN A 291 -2.35 31.20 -1.96
CA ASN A 291 -3.57 30.49 -1.63
C ASN A 291 -3.61 29.15 -2.37
N TYR A 292 -4.14 28.11 -1.72
CA TYR A 292 -4.13 26.76 -2.27
C TYR A 292 -4.92 26.65 -3.56
N GLY A 293 -4.28 26.12 -4.58
CA GLY A 293 -4.80 25.99 -5.93
C GLY A 293 -4.56 27.20 -6.84
N ASN A 294 -3.80 28.21 -6.38
CA ASN A 294 -3.33 29.29 -7.25
C ASN A 294 -2.35 28.79 -8.33
N LEU A 295 -1.59 27.74 -8.00
CA LEU A 295 -0.52 27.18 -8.84
C LEU A 295 0.47 28.24 -9.30
N THR A 296 0.78 29.18 -8.40
CA THR A 296 1.78 30.24 -8.56
C THR A 296 2.47 30.50 -7.24
N PHE A 297 3.77 30.76 -7.27
CA PHE A 297 4.53 31.06 -6.06
C PHE A 297 4.02 32.34 -5.35
N ASP A 298 4.01 32.31 -4.04
CA ASP A 298 3.81 33.52 -3.24
C ASP A 298 5.06 34.41 -3.35
N ALA A 299 4.94 35.53 -4.06
CA ALA A 299 6.04 36.46 -4.29
C ALA A 299 6.60 37.11 -2.99
N LYS A 300 5.91 36.99 -1.85
CA LYS A 300 6.41 37.48 -0.55
C LYS A 300 7.42 36.53 0.04
N THR A 301 7.16 35.23 -0.03
CA THR A 301 8.01 34.18 0.53
C THR A 301 8.99 33.61 -0.49
N PHE A 302 8.63 33.62 -1.77
CA PHE A 302 9.44 33.16 -2.90
C PHE A 302 9.57 34.26 -3.96
N PRO A 303 10.39 35.30 -3.71
CA PRO A 303 10.50 36.44 -4.64
C PRO A 303 11.17 36.10 -5.96
N ASP A 304 12.02 35.09 -6.03
CA ASP A 304 12.69 34.61 -7.24
C ASP A 304 12.74 33.07 -7.27
N PRO A 305 11.60 32.41 -7.55
CA PRO A 305 11.54 30.94 -7.54
C PRO A 305 12.37 30.27 -8.64
N LYS A 306 12.62 30.99 -9.77
CA LYS A 306 13.52 30.51 -10.82
C LYS A 306 14.96 30.40 -10.31
N LYS A 307 15.43 31.45 -9.61
CA LYS A 307 16.76 31.41 -9.00
C LYS A 307 16.87 30.35 -7.92
N LEU A 308 15.82 30.13 -7.12
CA LEU A 308 15.79 29.03 -6.13
C LEU A 308 15.99 27.67 -6.80
N ALA A 309 15.24 27.39 -7.86
CA ALA A 309 15.40 26.16 -8.63
C ALA A 309 16.81 26.03 -9.22
N ASP A 310 17.35 27.11 -9.83
CA ASP A 310 18.70 27.11 -10.41
C ASP A 310 19.78 26.85 -9.34
N ASP A 311 19.64 27.43 -8.13
CA ASP A 311 20.56 27.22 -7.02
C ASP A 311 20.49 25.77 -6.50
N ILE A 312 19.29 25.15 -6.45
CA ILE A 312 19.11 23.73 -6.10
C ILE A 312 19.71 22.83 -7.17
N HIS A 313 19.46 23.10 -8.45
CA HIS A 313 20.07 22.38 -9.56
C HIS A 313 21.60 22.47 -9.56
N ALA A 314 22.16 23.63 -9.22
CA ALA A 314 23.61 23.81 -9.08
C ALA A 314 24.20 22.97 -7.93
N MET A 315 23.41 22.55 -6.97
CA MET A 315 23.82 21.59 -5.93
C MET A 315 23.73 20.13 -6.40
N GLY A 316 23.23 19.87 -7.61
CA GLY A 316 23.04 18.53 -8.18
C GLY A 316 21.74 17.85 -7.78
N GLN A 317 20.75 18.61 -7.33
CA GLN A 317 19.46 18.11 -6.85
C GLN A 317 18.32 18.55 -7.76
N LYS A 318 17.26 17.77 -7.86
CA LYS A 318 15.99 18.16 -8.47
C LYS A 318 15.22 19.10 -7.54
N PHE A 319 14.34 19.90 -8.12
CA PHE A 319 13.43 20.79 -7.41
C PHE A 319 11.98 20.36 -7.60
N GLY A 320 11.30 20.01 -6.51
CA GLY A 320 9.93 19.51 -6.52
C GLY A 320 8.94 20.38 -5.78
N LEU A 321 7.66 20.23 -6.10
CA LEU A 321 6.56 20.92 -5.44
C LEU A 321 5.47 19.96 -4.98
N TRP A 322 4.91 20.22 -3.81
CA TRP A 322 3.64 19.65 -3.38
C TRP A 322 2.48 20.26 -4.18
N THR A 323 1.47 19.49 -4.49
CA THR A 323 0.24 19.96 -5.13
C THR A 323 -0.96 19.07 -4.76
N THR A 324 -2.17 19.58 -5.02
CA THR A 324 -3.43 18.88 -4.77
C THR A 324 -4.46 19.19 -5.85
N PHE A 325 -5.52 18.39 -5.98
CA PHE A 325 -6.64 18.66 -6.88
C PHE A 325 -7.68 19.64 -6.28
N TRP A 326 -7.34 20.28 -5.17
CA TRP A 326 -8.23 21.19 -4.48
C TRP A 326 -7.88 22.63 -4.76
N VAL A 327 -8.92 23.44 -4.99
CA VAL A 327 -8.81 24.86 -5.28
C VAL A 327 -9.62 25.60 -4.22
N ASN A 328 -8.96 26.26 -3.29
CA ASN A 328 -9.62 26.98 -2.19
C ASN A 328 -10.48 28.15 -2.71
N LEU A 329 -11.55 28.46 -1.97
CA LEU A 329 -12.49 29.53 -2.35
C LEU A 329 -11.82 30.91 -2.45
N ASP A 330 -10.73 31.13 -1.74
CA ASP A 330 -9.92 32.36 -1.77
C ASP A 330 -8.79 32.32 -2.81
N SER A 331 -8.65 31.23 -3.55
CA SER A 331 -7.74 31.13 -4.70
C SER A 331 -8.25 31.96 -5.89
N ALA A 332 -7.34 32.64 -6.56
CA ALA A 332 -7.65 33.35 -7.80
C ALA A 332 -8.20 32.42 -8.90
N ASN A 333 -7.78 31.15 -8.86
CA ASN A 333 -8.22 30.12 -9.80
C ASN A 333 -9.63 29.57 -9.50
N TYR A 334 -10.18 29.80 -8.30
CA TYR A 334 -11.50 29.24 -7.97
C TYR A 334 -12.62 29.80 -8.84
N ALA A 335 -12.68 31.12 -8.98
CA ALA A 335 -13.69 31.75 -9.83
C ALA A 335 -13.58 31.30 -11.29
N TYR A 336 -12.37 31.25 -11.81
CA TYR A 336 -12.11 30.76 -13.16
C TYR A 336 -12.59 29.31 -13.33
N ALA A 337 -12.17 28.40 -12.46
CA ALA A 337 -12.53 26.99 -12.53
C ALA A 337 -14.05 26.77 -12.38
N ARG A 338 -14.69 27.51 -11.48
CA ARG A 338 -16.15 27.50 -11.32
C ARG A 338 -16.86 27.94 -12.61
N ASP A 339 -16.46 29.06 -13.16
CA ASP A 339 -17.16 29.72 -14.31
C ASP A 339 -16.96 28.92 -15.62
N HIS A 340 -15.92 28.08 -15.69
CA HIS A 340 -15.67 27.16 -16.81
C HIS A 340 -16.18 25.73 -16.55
N GLY A 341 -16.83 25.46 -15.40
CA GLY A 341 -17.31 24.11 -15.08
C GLY A 341 -16.20 23.08 -14.85
N TYR A 342 -15.06 23.51 -14.30
CA TYR A 342 -13.90 22.66 -14.04
C TYR A 342 -13.90 22.06 -12.63
N LEU A 343 -14.90 22.37 -11.82
CA LEU A 343 -15.06 21.85 -10.48
C LEU A 343 -16.14 20.76 -10.42
N VAL A 344 -15.90 19.76 -9.61
CA VAL A 344 -16.91 18.77 -9.22
C VAL A 344 -18.15 19.52 -8.70
N HIS A 345 -19.32 19.04 -9.05
CA HIS A 345 -20.58 19.69 -8.69
C HIS A 345 -21.34 18.96 -7.57
N ALA A 346 -22.26 19.64 -6.92
CA ALA A 346 -23.15 19.02 -5.95
C ALA A 346 -24.04 17.96 -6.62
N LYS A 347 -24.24 16.83 -5.95
CA LYS A 347 -25.06 15.74 -6.48
C LYS A 347 -26.49 16.23 -6.77
N GLY A 348 -26.95 16.01 -7.99
CA GLY A 348 -28.25 16.48 -8.46
C GLY A 348 -28.33 17.96 -8.86
N ASN A 349 -27.23 18.72 -8.80
CA ASN A 349 -27.16 20.11 -9.22
C ASN A 349 -25.82 20.44 -9.89
N THR A 350 -25.77 20.31 -11.20
CA THR A 350 -24.57 20.55 -12.01
C THR A 350 -24.10 22.00 -12.08
N SER A 351 -24.93 22.95 -11.65
CA SER A 351 -24.60 24.38 -11.67
C SER A 351 -23.90 24.85 -10.38
N THR A 352 -23.91 24.04 -9.35
CA THR A 352 -23.32 24.39 -8.05
C THR A 352 -22.07 23.57 -7.79
N PRO A 353 -20.90 24.20 -7.68
CA PRO A 353 -19.69 23.47 -7.27
C PRO A 353 -19.88 22.78 -5.94
N CYS A 354 -19.42 21.53 -5.84
CA CYS A 354 -19.32 20.85 -4.57
C CYS A 354 -18.07 21.33 -3.85
N THR A 355 -18.22 21.70 -2.58
CA THR A 355 -17.10 22.13 -1.75
C THR A 355 -16.86 21.19 -0.59
N VAL A 356 -15.60 21.04 -0.23
CA VAL A 356 -15.16 20.24 0.92
C VAL A 356 -14.39 21.13 1.88
N THR A 357 -14.57 20.91 3.17
CA THR A 357 -13.73 21.52 4.20
C THR A 357 -12.59 20.57 4.53
N TRP A 358 -11.39 21.08 4.49
CA TRP A 358 -10.18 20.37 4.82
C TRP A 358 -9.33 21.20 5.78
N TRP A 359 -8.21 20.69 6.24
CA TRP A 359 -7.39 21.35 7.25
C TRP A 359 -6.79 22.72 6.81
N ASN A 360 -6.78 22.99 5.50
CA ASN A 360 -6.36 24.26 4.90
C ASN A 360 -7.52 25.17 4.46
N GLY A 361 -8.75 24.92 4.89
CA GLY A 361 -9.90 25.76 4.58
C GLY A 361 -11.02 25.04 3.83
N THR A 362 -11.70 25.75 2.94
CA THR A 362 -12.77 25.20 2.10
C THR A 362 -12.38 25.30 0.63
N ALA A 363 -12.53 24.23 -0.11
CA ALA A 363 -12.11 24.12 -1.50
C ALA A 363 -13.19 23.51 -2.41
N GLY A 364 -13.19 23.89 -3.69
CA GLY A 364 -13.71 23.09 -4.78
C GLY A 364 -12.69 22.05 -5.20
N ILE A 365 -13.15 20.97 -5.84
CA ILE A 365 -12.31 19.87 -6.31
C ILE A 365 -12.32 19.88 -7.83
N ILE A 366 -11.18 19.71 -8.47
CA ILE A 366 -11.07 19.64 -9.93
C ILE A 366 -11.85 18.43 -10.44
N ASP A 367 -12.74 18.65 -11.40
CA ASP A 367 -13.53 17.59 -12.03
C ASP A 367 -12.70 16.81 -13.05
N LEU A 368 -12.10 15.70 -12.63
CA LEU A 368 -11.34 14.84 -13.53
C LEU A 368 -12.21 14.13 -14.57
N GLY A 369 -13.54 14.11 -14.42
CA GLY A 369 -14.46 13.67 -15.47
C GLY A 369 -14.53 14.64 -16.65
N ASN A 370 -14.15 15.91 -16.45
CA ASN A 370 -14.11 16.93 -17.49
C ASN A 370 -12.70 17.01 -18.13
N PRO A 371 -12.53 16.63 -19.42
CA PRO A 371 -11.23 16.70 -20.09
C PRO A 371 -10.60 18.09 -20.07
N GLN A 372 -11.40 19.17 -20.24
CA GLN A 372 -10.89 20.53 -20.22
C GLN A 372 -10.36 20.94 -18.84
N ALA A 373 -10.96 20.42 -17.76
CA ALA A 373 -10.46 20.64 -16.40
C ALA A 373 -9.10 19.97 -16.20
N ARG A 374 -8.93 18.73 -16.71
CA ARG A 374 -7.64 18.04 -16.68
C ARG A 374 -6.58 18.80 -17.48
N ASP A 375 -6.89 19.23 -18.68
CA ASP A 375 -5.96 19.97 -19.55
C ASP A 375 -5.58 21.32 -18.92
N TRP A 376 -6.51 22.02 -18.33
CA TRP A 376 -6.25 23.26 -17.59
C TRP A 376 -5.32 23.04 -16.41
N TYR A 377 -5.59 22.04 -15.57
CA TYR A 377 -4.76 21.75 -14.41
C TYR A 377 -3.35 21.33 -14.81
N THR A 378 -3.22 20.36 -15.70
CA THR A 378 -1.91 19.89 -16.17
C THR A 378 -1.15 20.97 -16.94
N GLY A 379 -1.85 21.86 -17.63
CA GLY A 379 -1.28 23.04 -18.28
C GLY A 379 -0.61 24.00 -17.28
N ASN A 380 -1.25 24.24 -16.13
CA ASN A 380 -0.66 25.04 -15.05
C ASN A 380 0.59 24.36 -14.44
N LEU A 381 0.56 23.04 -14.25
CA LEU A 381 1.74 22.31 -13.77
C LEU A 381 2.92 22.41 -14.77
N ARG A 382 2.65 22.20 -16.06
CA ARG A 382 3.68 22.37 -17.11
C ARG A 382 4.22 23.79 -17.17
N LYS A 383 3.37 24.79 -16.87
CA LYS A 383 3.83 26.18 -16.78
C LYS A 383 4.80 26.38 -15.61
N LEU A 384 4.55 25.79 -14.44
CA LEU A 384 5.51 25.81 -13.33
C LEU A 384 6.86 25.20 -13.71
N MET A 385 6.83 24.08 -14.43
CA MET A 385 8.06 23.44 -14.94
C MET A 385 8.81 24.35 -15.93
N ALA A 386 8.10 24.95 -16.89
CA ALA A 386 8.71 25.77 -17.94
C ALA A 386 9.23 27.11 -17.41
N ASP A 387 8.47 27.78 -16.54
CA ASP A 387 8.79 29.13 -16.08
C ASP A 387 9.84 29.12 -14.96
N TYR A 388 9.81 28.11 -14.09
CA TYR A 388 10.64 28.11 -12.88
C TYR A 388 11.65 26.96 -12.80
N GLY A 389 11.55 25.95 -13.67
CA GLY A 389 12.44 24.79 -13.63
C GLY A 389 12.06 23.76 -12.55
N VAL A 390 10.78 23.63 -12.25
CA VAL A 390 10.25 22.55 -11.40
C VAL A 390 10.43 21.23 -12.13
N ASP A 391 11.00 20.22 -11.47
CA ASP A 391 11.26 18.91 -12.09
C ASP A 391 10.08 17.93 -11.89
N GLY A 392 9.34 18.02 -10.80
CA GLY A 392 8.27 17.10 -10.52
C GLY A 392 7.40 17.50 -9.35
N PHE A 393 6.43 16.65 -9.01
CA PHE A 393 5.38 16.99 -8.06
C PHE A 393 5.09 15.85 -7.07
N LYS A 394 4.76 16.23 -5.82
CA LYS A 394 4.07 15.40 -4.86
C LYS A 394 2.57 15.69 -4.98
N PHE A 395 1.80 14.73 -5.47
CA PHE A 395 0.35 14.84 -5.58
C PHE A 395 -0.30 14.36 -4.28
N ASP A 396 -0.57 15.28 -3.36
CA ASP A 396 -1.20 14.96 -2.08
C ASP A 396 -2.70 15.28 -2.15
N THR A 397 -3.44 14.33 -2.64
CA THR A 397 -4.86 14.49 -2.88
C THR A 397 -5.65 13.27 -2.44
N ARG A 398 -6.92 13.45 -2.18
CA ARG A 398 -7.89 12.39 -1.92
C ARG A 398 -9.17 12.66 -2.67
N PHE A 399 -10.02 11.66 -2.69
CA PHE A 399 -11.30 11.71 -3.31
C PHE A 399 -12.29 12.66 -2.59
N PHE A 400 -13.41 12.95 -3.19
CA PHE A 400 -14.53 13.71 -2.61
C PHE A 400 -15.57 12.74 -2.01
N ASP A 401 -16.45 13.25 -1.16
CA ASP A 401 -17.51 12.48 -0.55
C ASP A 401 -18.73 12.29 -1.49
N ASP A 402 -19.69 11.49 -1.05
CA ASP A 402 -20.88 11.09 -1.82
C ASP A 402 -21.91 12.22 -2.04
N ARG A 403 -21.69 13.40 -1.46
CA ARG A 403 -22.50 14.62 -1.75
C ARG A 403 -22.14 15.24 -3.08
N CYS A 404 -21.02 14.87 -3.65
CA CYS A 404 -20.46 15.41 -4.88
C CYS A 404 -20.66 14.45 -6.05
N ALA A 405 -20.63 14.99 -7.27
CA ALA A 405 -20.65 14.23 -8.50
C ALA A 405 -19.75 14.88 -9.56
N THR A 406 -19.14 14.06 -10.39
CA THR A 406 -18.31 14.48 -11.52
C THR A 406 -19.12 14.54 -12.80
N THR A 407 -18.58 15.21 -13.81
CA THR A 407 -18.99 15.01 -15.19
C THR A 407 -18.88 13.51 -15.53
N GLY A 408 -19.95 12.94 -16.09
CA GLY A 408 -20.02 11.51 -16.39
C GLY A 408 -20.30 10.61 -15.19
N SER A 409 -20.55 11.17 -14.00
CA SER A 409 -20.90 10.41 -12.77
C SER A 409 -19.93 9.28 -12.46
N LEU A 410 -18.63 9.59 -12.46
CA LEU A 410 -17.57 8.64 -12.16
C LEU A 410 -17.72 8.01 -10.77
N THR A 411 -17.38 6.74 -10.66
CA THR A 411 -17.15 6.12 -9.36
C THR A 411 -15.89 6.70 -8.71
N PRO A 412 -15.72 6.58 -7.38
CA PRO A 412 -14.45 6.91 -6.72
C PRO A 412 -13.23 6.25 -7.36
N GLN A 413 -13.35 4.98 -7.74
CA GLN A 413 -12.27 4.24 -8.40
C GLN A 413 -11.94 4.81 -9.79
N ASP A 414 -12.94 5.16 -10.61
CA ASP A 414 -12.71 5.76 -11.94
C ASP A 414 -12.06 7.14 -11.83
N TYR A 415 -12.48 7.95 -10.86
CA TYR A 415 -11.87 9.25 -10.61
C TYR A 415 -10.38 9.12 -10.24
N GLN A 416 -10.06 8.17 -9.38
CA GLN A 416 -8.67 7.89 -9.00
C GLN A 416 -7.84 7.39 -10.16
N LYS A 417 -8.40 6.49 -10.97
CA LYS A 417 -7.73 6.02 -12.17
C LYS A 417 -7.40 7.19 -13.11
N LEU A 418 -8.34 8.09 -13.34
CA LEU A 418 -8.08 9.31 -14.15
C LEU A 418 -7.01 10.21 -13.51
N GLY A 419 -7.01 10.32 -12.18
CA GLY A 419 -5.96 11.02 -11.45
C GLY A 419 -4.58 10.38 -11.65
N ALA A 420 -4.50 9.06 -11.53
CA ALA A 420 -3.29 8.30 -11.76
C ALA A 420 -2.79 8.43 -13.23
N ASP A 421 -3.69 8.24 -14.21
CA ASP A 421 -3.38 8.42 -15.64
C ASP A 421 -2.84 9.83 -15.94
N MET A 422 -3.42 10.86 -15.32
CA MET A 422 -3.01 12.26 -15.51
C MET A 422 -1.66 12.54 -14.87
N THR A 423 -1.41 12.02 -13.69
CA THR A 423 -0.18 12.27 -12.93
C THR A 423 1.00 11.42 -13.40
N ASP A 424 0.74 10.29 -14.08
CA ASP A 424 1.78 9.44 -14.69
C ASP A 424 2.61 10.18 -15.78
N ALA A 425 2.10 11.30 -16.28
CA ALA A 425 2.81 12.17 -17.23
C ALA A 425 3.87 13.08 -16.57
N PHE A 426 3.96 13.11 -15.24
CA PHE A 426 4.89 13.92 -14.47
C PHE A 426 5.84 13.05 -13.66
N ASP A 427 7.02 13.60 -13.30
CA ASP A 427 7.88 13.00 -12.30
C ASP A 427 7.17 13.07 -10.94
N GLN A 428 6.79 11.91 -10.39
CA GLN A 428 6.13 11.81 -9.10
C GLN A 428 7.19 11.66 -8.01
N GLN A 429 7.31 12.69 -7.21
CA GLN A 429 8.34 12.81 -6.18
C GLN A 429 7.72 12.61 -4.80
N GLY A 430 7.87 11.41 -4.27
CA GLY A 430 7.39 11.05 -2.94
C GLY A 430 5.88 11.13 -2.80
N ALA A 431 5.21 10.04 -2.55
CA ALA A 431 3.78 9.91 -2.41
C ALA A 431 2.98 10.54 -3.55
N GLY A 432 2.78 9.81 -4.57
CA GLY A 432 1.75 10.08 -5.56
C GLY A 432 0.35 10.13 -4.97
N ILE A 433 -0.65 9.98 -5.79
CA ILE A 433 -2.03 9.76 -5.35
C ILE A 433 -2.02 8.60 -4.36
N ARG A 434 -2.32 8.86 -3.09
CA ARG A 434 -2.18 7.87 -2.01
C ARG A 434 -3.08 6.67 -2.15
N THR A 435 -4.16 6.76 -2.90
CA THR A 435 -5.12 5.67 -3.04
C THR A 435 -5.03 5.08 -4.43
N HIS A 436 -4.69 3.81 -4.54
CA HIS A 436 -4.44 3.19 -5.83
C HIS A 436 -5.38 2.04 -6.18
N TRP A 437 -6.24 1.60 -5.34
CA TRP A 437 -7.28 0.56 -5.48
C TRP A 437 -7.33 -0.11 -6.87
N GLY A 438 -6.54 -1.18 -7.04
CA GLY A 438 -6.43 -1.89 -8.31
C GLY A 438 -5.54 -1.23 -9.38
N ASN A 439 -4.66 -0.32 -9.00
CA ASN A 439 -3.78 0.41 -9.92
C ASN A 439 -2.29 -0.01 -9.82
N GLN A 440 -2.01 -1.29 -9.53
CA GLN A 440 -0.66 -1.84 -9.38
C GLN A 440 0.21 -1.73 -10.64
N HIS A 441 -0.38 -1.49 -11.80
CA HIS A 441 0.35 -1.37 -13.07
C HIS A 441 1.16 -0.05 -13.21
N TYR A 442 0.90 0.96 -12.37
CA TYR A 442 1.72 2.18 -12.32
C TYR A 442 3.03 1.94 -11.57
N GLY A 443 4.07 2.66 -11.98
CA GLY A 443 5.39 2.62 -11.38
C GLY A 443 5.64 3.65 -10.28
N PHE A 444 4.60 4.14 -9.63
CA PHE A 444 4.68 5.21 -8.65
C PHE A 444 5.47 4.83 -7.41
N VAL A 445 6.17 5.83 -6.86
CA VAL A 445 6.74 5.76 -5.51
C VAL A 445 5.62 6.02 -4.50
N ILE A 446 5.44 5.10 -3.56
CA ILE A 446 4.38 5.15 -2.56
C ILE A 446 4.99 5.31 -1.18
N ARG A 447 4.60 6.36 -0.45
CA ARG A 447 4.88 6.49 0.97
C ARG A 447 3.69 6.03 1.82
N ALA A 448 3.98 5.53 3.02
CA ALA A 448 2.96 5.31 4.03
C ALA A 448 2.31 6.65 4.47
N VAL A 449 1.09 6.59 4.99
CA VAL A 449 0.40 7.77 5.54
C VAL A 449 1.16 8.37 6.71
N ASP A 450 0.94 9.65 6.94
CA ASP A 450 1.57 10.44 8.01
C ASP A 450 1.62 9.68 9.35
N ALA A 451 2.79 9.69 9.98
CA ALA A 451 3.04 9.04 11.26
C ALA A 451 3.50 10.05 12.30
N ASP A 452 3.32 9.74 13.57
CA ASP A 452 3.85 10.57 14.64
C ASP A 452 5.38 10.42 14.78
N THR A 453 5.99 11.31 15.57
CA THR A 453 7.45 11.41 15.72
C THR A 453 8.01 10.48 16.81
N SER A 454 7.33 9.38 17.09
CA SER A 454 7.63 8.46 18.18
C SER A 454 8.16 7.11 17.67
N TRP A 455 8.52 6.23 18.62
CA TRP A 455 8.81 4.82 18.32
C TRP A 455 7.63 4.07 17.71
N ASP A 456 6.40 4.40 18.17
CA ASP A 456 5.18 3.80 17.62
C ASP A 456 4.94 4.29 16.19
N GLY A 457 5.24 5.57 15.90
CA GLY A 457 5.22 6.11 14.54
C GLY A 457 6.17 5.37 13.60
N LEU A 458 7.43 5.16 14.02
CA LEU A 458 8.40 4.38 13.26
C LEU A 458 7.87 2.96 12.98
N ARG A 459 7.43 2.26 14.02
CA ARG A 459 6.93 0.89 13.90
C ARG A 459 5.73 0.81 12.98
N THR A 460 4.79 1.73 13.13
CA THR A 460 3.57 1.77 12.31
C THR A 460 3.90 2.04 10.84
N SER A 461 4.80 2.98 10.53
CA SER A 461 5.24 3.25 9.16
C SER A 461 5.87 2.04 8.49
N LEU A 462 6.72 1.29 9.18
CA LEU A 462 7.34 0.07 8.64
C LEU A 462 6.31 -1.02 8.36
N ARG A 463 5.34 -1.22 9.25
CA ARG A 463 4.25 -2.18 9.05
C ARG A 463 3.38 -1.81 7.85
N ARG A 464 3.02 -0.54 7.72
CA ARG A 464 2.26 -0.03 6.58
C ARG A 464 3.02 -0.21 5.28
N ALA A 465 4.29 0.15 5.23
CA ALA A 465 5.12 -0.02 4.06
C ALA A 465 5.23 -1.50 3.64
N SER A 466 5.39 -2.42 4.59
CA SER A 466 5.40 -3.86 4.33
C SER A 466 4.06 -4.36 3.79
N ALA A 467 2.93 -3.89 4.34
CA ALA A 467 1.60 -4.22 3.86
C ALA A 467 1.34 -3.71 2.43
N ILE A 468 1.67 -2.44 2.16
CA ILE A 468 1.57 -1.84 0.82
C ILE A 468 2.38 -2.65 -0.19
N SER A 469 3.62 -3.03 0.17
CA SER A 469 4.48 -3.83 -0.71
C SER A 469 3.90 -5.23 -0.97
N ALA A 470 3.28 -5.85 0.04
CA ALA A 470 2.61 -7.15 -0.08
C ALA A 470 1.27 -7.09 -0.86
N ASP A 471 0.75 -5.91 -1.12
CA ASP A 471 -0.44 -5.67 -1.95
C ASP A 471 -0.10 -5.31 -3.41
N GLY A 472 1.19 -5.39 -3.80
CA GLY A 472 1.60 -5.24 -5.19
C GLY A 472 2.24 -3.90 -5.56
N TYR A 473 2.61 -3.07 -4.58
CA TYR A 473 3.29 -1.78 -4.79
C TYR A 473 4.74 -1.84 -4.32
N PRO A 474 5.69 -2.26 -5.17
CA PRO A 474 7.05 -2.58 -4.75
C PRO A 474 7.94 -1.36 -4.47
N PHE A 475 7.59 -0.16 -4.97
CA PHE A 475 8.38 1.06 -4.83
C PHE A 475 7.89 1.86 -3.62
N VAL A 476 8.14 1.33 -2.42
CA VAL A 476 7.59 1.82 -1.17
C VAL A 476 8.66 2.48 -0.30
N GLU A 477 8.23 3.52 0.42
CA GLU A 477 8.99 4.20 1.46
C GLU A 477 8.14 4.37 2.74
N THR A 478 8.77 4.65 3.87
CA THR A 478 8.03 5.05 5.07
C THR A 478 7.41 6.44 4.87
N ASP A 479 6.65 6.91 5.85
CA ASP A 479 6.48 8.35 6.03
C ASP A 479 7.83 9.04 6.28
N MET A 480 7.86 10.35 6.29
CA MET A 480 9.06 11.17 6.48
C MET A 480 9.91 10.64 7.62
N ILE A 481 11.19 10.42 7.39
CA ILE A 481 12.12 9.98 8.43
C ILE A 481 12.06 10.92 9.62
N GLY A 482 11.66 10.37 10.77
CA GLY A 482 11.39 11.12 11.98
C GLY A 482 9.91 11.45 12.21
N GLY A 483 9.03 11.11 11.29
CA GLY A 483 7.58 11.37 11.32
C GLY A 483 7.19 12.71 10.74
N SER A 484 5.88 12.89 10.51
CA SER A 484 5.30 14.15 10.06
C SER A 484 5.16 15.15 11.21
N ASN A 485 5.28 16.43 10.89
CA ASN A 485 5.36 17.47 11.91
C ASN A 485 4.01 18.12 12.26
N SER A 486 3.14 17.39 12.90
CA SER A 486 2.05 17.98 13.70
C SER A 486 2.25 17.76 15.20
N MET A 487 3.44 17.34 15.61
CA MET A 487 3.85 16.93 16.95
C MET A 487 5.24 17.51 17.29
N PRO A 488 5.72 17.41 18.52
CA PRO A 488 7.10 17.74 18.84
C PRO A 488 8.07 16.99 17.93
N PRO A 489 9.22 17.57 17.59
CA PRO A 489 10.23 16.89 16.78
C PRO A 489 10.65 15.54 17.37
N PRO A 490 11.09 14.58 16.55
CA PRO A 490 11.56 13.30 17.06
C PRO A 490 12.76 13.48 18.00
N THR A 491 12.89 12.58 18.95
CA THR A 491 14.15 12.51 19.73
C THR A 491 15.30 12.12 18.80
N ARG A 492 16.53 12.48 19.19
CA ARG A 492 17.75 12.08 18.46
C ARG A 492 17.76 10.58 18.11
N GLU A 493 17.43 9.74 19.08
CA GLU A 493 17.46 8.30 18.90
C GLU A 493 16.40 7.83 17.87
N VAL A 494 15.17 8.32 17.97
CA VAL A 494 14.11 8.01 17.00
C VAL A 494 14.51 8.45 15.59
N LEU A 495 15.04 9.67 15.42
CA LEU A 495 15.46 10.19 14.12
C LEU A 495 16.54 9.30 13.48
N VAL A 496 17.60 8.95 14.24
CA VAL A 496 18.69 8.10 13.74
C VAL A 496 18.18 6.69 13.43
N ARG A 497 17.40 6.08 14.33
CA ARG A 497 16.87 4.72 14.11
C ARG A 497 15.90 4.64 12.93
N TRP A 498 15.11 5.70 12.72
CA TRP A 498 14.25 5.77 11.54
C TRP A 498 15.06 5.88 10.25
N ALA A 499 16.10 6.70 10.22
CA ALA A 499 17.02 6.77 9.08
C ALA A 499 17.70 5.42 8.79
N GLN A 500 18.11 4.70 9.84
CA GLN A 500 18.68 3.36 9.73
C GLN A 500 17.67 2.35 9.18
N ALA A 501 16.41 2.37 9.66
CA ALA A 501 15.37 1.49 9.14
C ALA A 501 15.03 1.81 7.68
N ALA A 502 14.86 3.10 7.35
CA ALA A 502 14.59 3.54 5.99
C ALA A 502 15.73 3.22 5.02
N SER A 503 16.99 3.21 5.49
CA SER A 503 18.15 2.80 4.65
C SER A 503 18.08 1.34 4.17
N LEU A 504 17.29 0.51 4.83
CA LEU A 504 17.06 -0.91 4.51
C LEU A 504 15.69 -1.14 3.82
N MET A 505 15.14 -0.09 3.22
CA MET A 505 13.92 -0.11 2.41
C MET A 505 14.23 0.20 0.93
N PRO A 506 13.26 0.05 0.04
CA PRO A 506 13.47 0.40 -1.37
C PRO A 506 13.88 1.85 -1.59
N LEU A 507 13.29 2.80 -0.86
CA LEU A 507 13.45 4.24 -1.02
C LEU A 507 13.50 4.94 0.35
N MET A 508 14.05 6.17 0.38
CA MET A 508 14.15 7.01 1.58
C MET A 508 13.44 8.34 1.38
N TYR A 509 12.47 8.64 2.23
CA TYR A 509 11.75 9.92 2.27
C TYR A 509 12.08 10.68 3.55
N ALA A 510 12.72 11.83 3.44
CA ALA A 510 13.26 12.58 4.56
C ALA A 510 12.63 13.97 4.67
N SER A 511 12.56 14.50 5.88
CA SER A 511 12.12 15.88 6.12
C SER A 511 12.86 16.53 7.26
N THR A 512 12.87 15.95 8.46
CA THR A 512 13.57 16.48 9.64
C THR A 512 15.09 16.42 9.47
N SER A 513 15.75 17.59 9.47
CA SER A 513 17.21 17.69 9.39
C SER A 513 17.88 17.09 10.63
N PRO A 514 18.97 16.32 10.48
CA PRO A 514 19.74 15.81 11.61
C PRO A 514 20.62 16.87 12.30
N VAL A 515 20.61 18.10 11.82
CA VAL A 515 21.34 19.25 12.43
C VAL A 515 20.43 20.00 13.37
N SER A 516 19.31 20.48 12.84
CA SER A 516 18.31 21.22 13.62
C SER A 516 16.96 21.21 12.91
N THR A 517 15.91 21.34 13.67
CA THR A 517 14.55 21.45 13.17
C THR A 517 13.76 22.46 14.00
N VAL A 518 12.58 22.81 13.56
CA VAL A 518 11.67 23.69 14.32
C VAL A 518 10.59 22.83 14.97
N ASP A 519 10.42 22.99 16.28
CA ASP A 519 9.22 22.51 16.96
C ASP A 519 8.04 23.39 16.55
N THR A 520 7.20 22.89 15.67
CA THR A 520 6.07 23.66 15.09
C THR A 520 4.96 23.94 16.10
N THR A 521 4.96 23.27 17.25
CA THR A 521 4.00 23.53 18.34
C THR A 521 4.42 24.71 19.22
N THR A 522 5.72 24.93 19.34
CA THR A 522 6.29 25.97 20.20
C THR A 522 7.02 27.08 19.45
N GLY A 523 7.30 26.89 18.16
CA GLY A 523 8.12 27.78 17.33
C GLY A 523 9.61 27.81 17.71
N LYS A 524 10.08 26.90 18.58
CA LYS A 524 11.47 26.85 19.02
C LYS A 524 12.33 25.96 18.11
N THR A 525 13.55 26.42 17.87
CA THR A 525 14.55 25.59 17.22
C THR A 525 15.06 24.50 18.17
N VAL A 526 15.02 23.26 17.71
CA VAL A 526 15.64 22.09 18.37
C VAL A 526 16.93 21.79 17.63
N VAL A 527 18.06 21.84 18.35
CA VAL A 527 19.38 21.51 17.80
C VAL A 527 19.78 20.12 18.27
N TYR A 528 20.11 19.24 17.34
CA TYR A 528 20.59 17.90 17.65
C TYR A 528 22.09 17.90 17.99
N PRO A 529 22.56 16.96 18.83
CA PRO A 529 24.00 16.75 19.05
C PRO A 529 24.77 16.58 17.73
N ALA A 530 25.99 17.10 17.67
CA ALA A 530 26.78 17.19 16.44
C ALA A 530 27.03 15.83 15.74
N ASP A 531 27.10 14.75 16.50
CA ASP A 531 27.27 13.39 15.97
C ASP A 531 26.00 12.81 15.33
N THR A 532 24.82 13.42 15.52
CA THR A 532 23.56 12.99 14.92
C THR A 532 23.63 13.03 13.38
N ALA A 533 24.18 14.12 12.83
CA ALA A 533 24.36 14.26 11.39
C ALA A 533 25.26 13.15 10.80
N LYS A 534 26.33 12.77 11.54
CA LYS A 534 27.19 11.66 11.12
C LYS A 534 26.43 10.33 11.11
N LEU A 535 25.70 10.02 12.18
CA LEU A 535 24.93 8.76 12.26
C LEU A 535 23.85 8.68 11.17
N TYR A 536 23.23 9.81 10.86
CA TYR A 536 22.27 9.91 9.76
C TYR A 536 22.96 9.71 8.40
N ALA A 537 24.12 10.33 8.18
CA ALA A 537 24.93 10.19 6.97
C ALA A 537 25.38 8.73 6.78
N ASP A 538 25.76 8.02 7.86
CA ASP A 538 26.11 6.61 7.80
C ASP A 538 24.92 5.74 7.32
N ALA A 539 23.68 6.08 7.71
CA ALA A 539 22.47 5.42 7.20
C ALA A 539 22.24 5.72 5.71
N VAL A 540 22.36 6.98 5.28
CA VAL A 540 22.27 7.35 3.85
C VAL A 540 23.34 6.63 3.02
N GLN A 541 24.57 6.55 3.53
CA GLN A 541 25.66 5.80 2.89
C GLN A 541 25.35 4.30 2.78
N THR A 542 24.72 3.72 3.81
CA THR A 542 24.28 2.32 3.77
C THR A 542 23.29 2.11 2.63
N HIS A 543 22.29 2.99 2.49
CA HIS A 543 21.34 2.92 1.37
C HIS A 543 22.04 3.06 0.01
N ALA A 544 22.97 4.02 -0.13
CA ALA A 544 23.73 4.20 -1.34
C ALA A 544 24.54 2.96 -1.76
N LYS A 545 25.09 2.21 -0.79
CA LYS A 545 25.78 0.93 -1.03
C LYS A 545 24.84 -0.17 -1.54
N LEU A 546 23.55 -0.10 -1.21
CA LEU A 546 22.54 -1.04 -1.67
C LEU A 546 22.02 -0.71 -3.09
N ALA A 547 22.29 0.47 -3.64
CA ALA A 547 21.68 0.96 -4.88
C ALA A 547 21.84 0.00 -6.08
N GLY A 548 23.01 -0.61 -6.25
CA GLY A 548 23.24 -1.58 -7.33
C GLY A 548 22.38 -2.84 -7.18
N TYR A 549 22.24 -3.31 -5.95
CA TYR A 549 21.37 -4.44 -5.61
C TYR A 549 19.89 -4.08 -5.77
N LEU A 550 19.46 -2.93 -5.28
CA LEU A 550 18.09 -2.44 -5.40
C LEU A 550 17.66 -2.31 -6.87
N LYS A 551 18.54 -1.81 -7.73
CA LYS A 551 18.27 -1.72 -9.17
C LYS A 551 17.92 -3.09 -9.79
N THR A 552 18.58 -4.16 -9.36
CA THR A 552 18.25 -5.52 -9.80
C THR A 552 16.86 -5.93 -9.29
N GLN A 553 16.50 -5.57 -8.05
CA GLN A 553 15.18 -5.87 -7.49
C GLN A 553 14.07 -5.08 -8.19
N VAL A 554 14.34 -3.83 -8.56
CA VAL A 554 13.41 -3.01 -9.39
C VAL A 554 13.14 -3.68 -10.74
N GLN A 555 14.19 -4.16 -11.42
CA GLN A 555 14.03 -4.89 -12.67
C GLN A 555 13.19 -6.15 -12.51
N GLN A 556 13.35 -6.86 -11.39
CA GLN A 556 12.55 -8.04 -11.06
C GLN A 556 11.08 -7.67 -10.79
N ALA A 557 10.84 -6.61 -10.01
CA ALA A 557 9.49 -6.11 -9.73
C ALA A 557 8.73 -5.74 -11.01
N VAL A 558 9.38 -5.07 -11.95
CA VAL A 558 8.81 -4.75 -13.28
C VAL A 558 8.61 -6.02 -14.13
N ALA A 559 9.52 -6.99 -14.04
CA ALA A 559 9.45 -8.21 -14.85
C ALA A 559 8.30 -9.13 -14.42
N ASP A 560 8.07 -9.33 -13.13
CA ASP A 560 7.12 -10.32 -12.61
C ASP A 560 6.28 -9.88 -11.39
N GLY A 561 6.42 -8.62 -10.92
CA GLY A 561 5.68 -8.11 -9.78
C GLY A 561 6.26 -8.48 -8.41
N THR A 562 7.44 -9.11 -8.35
CA THR A 562 8.06 -9.50 -7.07
C THR A 562 8.26 -8.27 -6.17
N PRO A 563 7.76 -8.28 -4.91
CA PRO A 563 7.94 -7.15 -4.00
C PRO A 563 9.41 -7.02 -3.59
N ILE A 564 9.91 -5.77 -3.53
CA ILE A 564 11.31 -5.48 -3.15
C ILE A 564 11.47 -5.64 -1.63
N MET A 565 10.68 -4.93 -0.85
CA MET A 565 10.51 -5.16 0.58
C MET A 565 9.42 -6.21 0.78
N ARG A 566 9.73 -7.30 1.47
CA ARG A 566 8.77 -8.38 1.62
C ARG A 566 8.87 -9.11 2.94
N PRO A 567 7.74 -9.62 3.47
CA PRO A 567 7.74 -10.43 4.68
C PRO A 567 8.64 -11.66 4.51
N VAL A 568 9.35 -12.03 5.58
CA VAL A 568 10.30 -13.16 5.55
C VAL A 568 9.62 -14.46 5.13
N TYR A 569 8.36 -14.66 5.50
CA TYR A 569 7.60 -15.87 5.15
C TYR A 569 7.30 -16.03 3.64
N PHE A 570 7.56 -15.02 2.80
CA PHE A 570 7.44 -15.20 1.34
C PHE A 570 8.54 -16.11 0.79
N ASP A 571 9.76 -15.98 1.29
CA ASP A 571 10.92 -16.81 0.87
C ASP A 571 11.15 -18.01 1.80
N PHE A 572 10.55 -18.00 3.01
CA PHE A 572 10.64 -19.06 4.00
C PHE A 572 9.26 -19.52 4.48
N PRO A 573 8.41 -20.05 3.58
CA PRO A 573 7.00 -20.29 3.86
C PRO A 573 6.71 -21.35 4.93
N THR A 574 7.67 -22.20 5.24
CA THR A 574 7.56 -23.27 6.26
C THR A 574 8.09 -22.85 7.64
N ASP A 575 8.68 -21.67 7.75
CA ASP A 575 9.17 -21.15 9.02
C ASP A 575 8.11 -20.30 9.72
N HIS A 576 7.26 -20.96 10.49
CA HIS A 576 6.12 -20.35 11.17
C HIS A 576 6.51 -19.35 12.29
N ARG A 577 7.79 -19.23 12.65
CA ARG A 577 8.25 -18.17 13.56
C ARG A 577 8.00 -16.78 12.97
N PHE A 578 8.03 -16.67 11.66
CA PHE A 578 7.79 -15.41 10.94
C PHE A 578 6.31 -15.08 10.71
N ASP A 579 5.39 -15.92 11.13
CA ASP A 579 3.95 -15.63 11.00
C ASP A 579 3.53 -14.38 11.79
N THR A 580 4.27 -14.02 12.85
CA THR A 580 3.95 -12.87 13.73
C THR A 580 5.08 -11.85 13.90
N ILE A 581 6.23 -12.05 13.24
CA ILE A 581 7.34 -11.09 13.26
C ILE A 581 7.04 -9.98 12.23
N ASP A 582 6.99 -8.74 12.70
CA ASP A 582 6.64 -7.55 11.92
C ASP A 582 7.72 -6.45 11.93
N ASP A 583 8.89 -6.76 12.49
CA ASP A 583 10.04 -5.87 12.61
C ASP A 583 11.32 -6.44 11.96
N GLU A 584 11.13 -7.47 11.15
CA GLU A 584 12.15 -8.08 10.29
C GLU A 584 11.55 -8.32 8.90
N TRP A 585 12.27 -7.95 7.85
CA TRP A 585 11.84 -8.15 6.46
C TRP A 585 13.01 -8.51 5.55
N LEU A 586 12.69 -9.06 4.40
CA LEU A 586 13.67 -9.22 3.34
C LEU A 586 13.62 -8.02 2.39
N LEU A 587 14.78 -7.45 2.08
CA LEU A 587 14.99 -6.54 0.97
C LEU A 587 15.58 -7.35 -0.18
N GLY A 588 14.77 -7.67 -1.20
CA GLY A 588 15.10 -8.69 -2.17
C GLY A 588 15.36 -10.07 -1.54
N PRO A 589 15.96 -11.04 -2.27
CA PRO A 589 16.18 -12.41 -1.76
C PRO A 589 17.38 -12.54 -0.83
N ALA A 590 18.28 -11.55 -0.78
CA ALA A 590 19.59 -11.71 -0.17
C ALA A 590 19.81 -10.90 1.11
N LEU A 591 19.02 -9.89 1.43
CA LEU A 591 19.25 -9.04 2.61
C LEU A 591 18.10 -9.17 3.60
N LEU A 592 18.39 -9.63 4.82
CA LEU A 592 17.48 -9.55 5.96
C LEU A 592 17.75 -8.23 6.70
N ALA A 593 16.74 -7.40 6.81
CA ALA A 593 16.73 -6.18 7.61
C ALA A 593 16.12 -6.46 8.99
N ALA A 594 16.79 -6.02 10.05
CA ALA A 594 16.33 -6.18 11.42
C ALA A 594 16.68 -4.93 12.25
N PRO A 595 16.25 -3.71 11.87
CA PRO A 595 16.64 -2.49 12.54
C PRO A 595 16.06 -2.41 13.96
N MET A 596 16.64 -1.54 14.79
CA MET A 596 16.03 -1.18 16.08
C MET A 596 14.78 -0.35 15.85
N ILE A 597 13.64 -0.80 16.38
CA ILE A 597 12.35 -0.10 16.32
C ILE A 597 11.80 0.23 17.71
N THR A 598 12.62 0.06 18.71
CA THR A 598 12.37 0.41 20.12
C THR A 598 13.65 0.99 20.72
N ALA A 599 13.53 1.75 21.81
CA ALA A 599 14.67 2.26 22.54
C ALA A 599 15.56 1.13 23.06
N GLY A 600 16.87 1.32 22.96
CA GLY A 600 17.83 0.34 23.46
C GLY A 600 19.08 0.17 22.60
N THR A 601 19.94 -0.76 23.02
CA THR A 601 21.24 -1.04 22.40
C THR A 601 21.41 -2.51 22.01
N ALA A 602 20.36 -3.30 22.07
CA ALA A 602 20.34 -4.70 21.67
C ALA A 602 18.90 -5.14 21.33
N ARG A 603 18.77 -6.14 20.48
CA ARG A 603 17.50 -6.79 20.17
C ARG A 603 17.68 -8.28 19.87
N ASP A 604 16.58 -9.02 19.94
CA ASP A 604 16.54 -10.37 19.39
C ASP A 604 16.33 -10.31 17.88
N ILE A 605 17.00 -11.19 17.13
CA ILE A 605 16.90 -11.30 15.66
C ILE A 605 16.69 -12.75 15.28
N THR A 606 15.63 -13.04 14.54
CA THR A 606 15.29 -14.38 14.09
C THR A 606 15.86 -14.63 12.70
N LEU A 607 16.89 -15.45 12.60
CA LEU A 607 17.47 -15.84 11.31
C LEU A 607 16.72 -17.05 10.73
N PRO A 608 16.21 -16.97 9.48
CA PRO A 608 15.72 -18.14 8.76
C PRO A 608 16.80 -19.19 8.54
N ALA A 609 16.41 -20.42 8.21
CA ALA A 609 17.37 -21.49 7.91
C ALA A 609 18.34 -21.09 6.78
N GLY A 610 19.62 -21.46 6.93
CA GLY A 610 20.71 -21.16 5.99
C GLY A 610 21.91 -20.51 6.67
N LEU A 611 22.81 -19.96 5.86
CA LEU A 611 23.98 -19.22 6.33
C LEU A 611 23.78 -17.72 6.04
N TRP A 612 24.13 -16.88 7.02
CA TRP A 612 23.92 -15.45 6.99
C TRP A 612 25.22 -14.71 7.32
N PHE A 613 25.70 -13.88 6.43
CA PHE A 613 26.86 -13.03 6.68
C PHE A 613 26.42 -11.75 7.40
N ASP A 614 27.05 -11.47 8.52
CA ASP A 614 26.86 -10.25 9.30
C ASP A 614 27.91 -9.20 8.86
N PRO A 615 27.51 -8.10 8.22
CA PRO A 615 28.46 -7.08 7.76
C PRO A 615 29.18 -6.33 8.89
N HIS A 616 28.56 -6.25 10.08
CA HIS A 616 29.14 -5.51 11.22
C HIS A 616 30.23 -6.32 11.90
N THR A 617 30.00 -7.60 12.16
CA THR A 617 30.98 -8.48 12.81
C THR A 617 31.90 -9.17 11.81
N LYS A 618 31.56 -9.14 10.51
CA LYS A 618 32.23 -9.85 9.40
C LYS A 618 32.27 -11.38 9.62
N ARG A 619 31.24 -11.93 10.27
CA ARG A 619 31.11 -13.36 10.55
C ARG A 619 29.94 -13.97 9.80
N ILE A 620 29.97 -15.27 9.64
CA ILE A 620 28.84 -16.04 9.13
C ILE A 620 28.13 -16.68 10.32
N GLU A 621 26.84 -16.39 10.41
CA GLU A 621 25.92 -16.95 11.39
C GLU A 621 25.12 -18.10 10.77
N THR A 622 24.93 -19.17 11.54
CA THR A 622 24.01 -20.25 11.15
C THR A 622 22.59 -19.84 11.53
N GLY A 623 21.69 -19.80 10.55
CA GLY A 623 20.27 -19.51 10.75
C GLY A 623 19.48 -20.70 11.31
N GLY A 624 18.15 -20.61 11.23
CA GLY A 624 17.22 -21.54 11.87
C GLY A 624 17.07 -21.29 13.39
N ARG A 625 17.53 -20.15 13.89
CA ARG A 625 17.52 -19.78 15.31
C ARG A 625 17.31 -18.29 15.52
N THR A 626 17.02 -17.90 16.74
CA THR A 626 17.02 -16.49 17.18
C THR A 626 18.37 -16.17 17.80
N LEU A 627 18.98 -15.07 17.37
CA LEU A 627 20.13 -14.44 18.02
C LEU A 627 19.59 -13.56 19.15
N HIS A 628 19.82 -13.99 20.39
CA HIS A 628 19.35 -13.23 21.55
C HIS A 628 20.33 -12.11 21.93
N ASN A 629 19.77 -10.94 22.27
CA ASN A 629 20.53 -9.75 22.69
C ASN A 629 21.63 -9.36 21.70
N TYR A 630 21.32 -9.41 20.38
CA TYR A 630 22.27 -8.95 19.36
C TYR A 630 22.61 -7.49 19.59
N PRO A 631 23.91 -7.12 19.74
CA PRO A 631 24.32 -5.74 20.04
C PRO A 631 23.97 -4.79 18.88
N ALA A 632 23.27 -3.73 19.21
CA ALA A 632 22.88 -2.68 18.27
C ALA A 632 23.03 -1.29 18.90
N PRO A 633 24.26 -0.85 19.22
CA PRO A 633 24.48 0.54 19.63
C PRO A 633 24.01 1.49 18.54
N LEU A 634 23.88 2.79 18.88
CA LEU A 634 23.19 3.76 18.00
C LEU A 634 23.83 3.93 16.61
N ASP A 635 25.09 3.54 16.43
CA ASP A 635 25.82 3.52 15.16
C ASP A 635 25.66 2.23 14.36
N THR A 636 24.85 1.28 14.85
CA THR A 636 24.67 -0.05 14.23
C THR A 636 23.23 -0.27 13.82
N SER A 637 23.01 -0.54 12.54
CA SER A 637 21.71 -0.99 11.99
C SER A 637 21.80 -2.49 11.65
N PRO A 638 21.22 -3.38 12.45
CA PRO A 638 21.33 -4.82 12.22
C PRO A 638 20.77 -5.25 10.88
N MET A 639 21.58 -6.00 10.13
CA MET A 639 21.21 -6.60 8.84
C MET A 639 22.08 -7.84 8.59
N PHE A 640 21.60 -8.76 7.76
CA PHE A 640 22.30 -9.99 7.44
C PHE A 640 22.18 -10.31 5.95
N VAL A 641 23.28 -10.73 5.32
CA VAL A 641 23.29 -11.13 3.91
C VAL A 641 23.20 -12.65 3.81
N ARG A 642 22.18 -13.16 3.14
CA ARG A 642 21.97 -14.59 2.90
C ARG A 642 23.02 -15.15 1.95
N VAL A 643 23.91 -16.00 2.45
CA VAL A 643 24.96 -16.64 1.66
C VAL A 643 24.34 -17.57 0.61
N GLY A 644 24.77 -17.41 -0.63
CA GLY A 644 24.28 -18.20 -1.77
C GLY A 644 23.01 -17.65 -2.45
N ALA A 645 22.37 -16.61 -1.91
CA ALA A 645 21.26 -15.96 -2.58
C ALA A 645 21.72 -15.08 -3.78
N PRO A 646 20.86 -14.83 -4.78
CA PRO A 646 21.20 -13.92 -5.89
C PRO A 646 21.70 -12.56 -5.40
N GLY A 647 22.88 -12.11 -5.87
CA GLY A 647 23.46 -10.82 -5.52
C GLY A 647 24.24 -10.75 -4.20
N TRP A 648 24.31 -11.84 -3.41
CA TRP A 648 24.91 -11.84 -2.08
C TRP A 648 26.41 -11.42 -2.07
N THR A 649 27.19 -11.81 -3.08
CA THR A 649 28.63 -11.47 -3.16
C THR A 649 28.88 -9.98 -3.37
N ASP A 650 28.04 -9.36 -4.19
CA ASP A 650 28.11 -7.92 -4.41
C ASP A 650 27.67 -7.16 -3.17
N LEU A 651 26.59 -7.60 -2.50
CA LEU A 651 26.17 -7.03 -1.22
C LEU A 651 27.25 -7.10 -0.16
N VAL A 652 27.89 -8.26 0.03
CA VAL A 652 28.99 -8.40 1.01
C VAL A 652 30.13 -7.44 0.66
N ARG A 653 30.54 -7.39 -0.61
CA ARG A 653 31.58 -6.47 -1.06
C ARG A 653 31.21 -5.02 -0.77
N ASP A 654 30.01 -4.58 -1.13
CA ASP A 654 29.61 -3.17 -1.07
C ASP A 654 29.33 -2.72 0.36
N LEU A 655 28.77 -3.58 1.21
CA LEU A 655 28.53 -3.29 2.62
C LEU A 655 29.80 -3.29 3.48
N THR A 656 30.86 -4.00 3.06
CA THR A 656 32.12 -4.10 3.83
C THR A 656 33.20 -3.12 3.41
N ARG A 657 32.99 -2.38 2.32
CA ARG A 657 33.81 -1.21 1.90
C ARG A 657 33.43 0.01 2.70
#